data_89368da261218a79f38a40facefd19fe
#
_entry.id   89368da261218a79f38a40facefd19fe
#
_cell.length_a   1.000
_cell.length_b   1.000
_cell.length_c   1.000
_cell.angle_alpha   90.00
_cell.angle_beta   90.00
_cell.angle_gamma   90.00
#
_symmetry.space_group_name_H-M   'P 1'
#
loop_
_entity.id
_entity.type
_entity.pdbx_description
1 polymer ?
#
loop_
_entity_poly.entity_id
_entity_poly.type
_entity_poly.pdbx_seq_one_letter_code
_entity_poly.pdbx_strand_id
1 'polypeptide(L)'
;MTSDQFWQARLSRRDFTRLVGVTAIGASLPSCGPRDSVGPDGMPADGPYDVAMLDTIMVPMRDGVRLATDVHIPVRDGAPLPGPWPVILERTPYGRNRPSRSERSVAEPDEAKSRAEVARIFAERGYVVVYQDVRGRYDSEGLYRKYLDDAPDGYDTCAWILDQPWCNGRIGTKGLSYAAHTQGALASAGAPGVAAMFLDSGGFSNSYQGGIRQGGAFELKQATWAYRNALVSPEVTADPEREARLQAVDIFRWFREMPWSPGRSPVALAPDYEEYLFEQWTKGDFDDYWKQPGIYAEGFHDEWPDAPMVHMSSWFDPYPRTAADNYVGLRARKRGPVRLILGPWTHGDRSLTWAGDVDFGPEATLDGQLARDYWELRVRWFDHWLRGIDNGVDREPAVRYFVMGGGSGRKNAAGRLDHGGRWRSADDWPLPNAVETPYYLDAGGSLSPTEPDIDETRLTYLYDPADPVPSVGGTITSGAPIMVGGAFDQREREDFFGSTEPFRPLAERADVLVFQTEPLDSDVEVTGPLVARLWISSDGPDTDFTAKLIDVYPATADYPEGFAMNLTDGIIRCRYRDSWESPSLMEPGTVYEVTIEAFPTSNLFRAGHRIRLDVSSSNYPHFDLNFNTGEPEGRATRSRVATNTVWMDRTRPSHVVLPIVT
;
A
#
# COMPACT_ATOMS: atom_id res chain seq x y z
N MET A 1 41.79 -1.39 7.74
CA MET A 1 41.60 -1.66 6.30
C MET A 1 42.19 -0.48 5.55
N THR A 2 43.13 -0.71 4.65
CA THR A 2 43.82 0.34 3.91
C THR A 2 42.96 0.85 2.74
N SER A 3 43.17 2.10 2.32
CA SER A 3 42.42 2.79 1.25
C SER A 3 42.33 2.04 -0.07
N ASP A 4 43.17 1.06 -0.29
CA ASP A 4 43.21 0.28 -1.55
C ASP A 4 42.08 -0.77 -1.67
N GLN A 5 41.46 -1.21 -0.57
CA GLN A 5 40.32 -2.14 -0.62
C GLN A 5 38.98 -1.45 -0.92
N PHE A 6 38.90 -0.14 -0.71
CA PHE A 6 37.71 0.67 -1.04
C PHE A 6 37.54 0.88 -2.55
N TRP A 7 38.60 0.72 -3.33
CA TRP A 7 38.62 0.96 -4.79
C TRP A 7 38.29 -0.28 -5.64
N GLN A 8 38.19 -1.46 -5.07
CA GLN A 8 37.92 -2.70 -5.81
C GLN A 8 36.45 -2.82 -6.30
N ALA A 9 35.52 -2.02 -5.80
CA ALA A 9 34.14 -1.99 -6.28
C ALA A 9 33.86 -0.95 -7.38
N ARG A 10 34.87 -0.18 -7.80
CA ARG A 10 34.78 0.67 -8.99
C ARG A 10 35.21 -0.14 -10.21
N LEU A 11 34.24 -0.60 -11.02
CA LEU A 11 34.53 -1.10 -12.36
C LEU A 11 35.12 0.06 -13.16
N SER A 12 36.45 0.07 -13.35
CA SER A 12 37.08 1.02 -14.27
C SER A 12 36.67 0.67 -15.71
N ARG A 13 36.76 1.64 -16.65
CA ARG A 13 36.58 1.35 -18.09
C ARG A 13 37.45 0.17 -18.57
N ARG A 14 38.59 -0.07 -17.93
CA ARG A 14 39.47 -1.20 -18.18
C ARG A 14 38.97 -2.52 -17.63
N ASP A 15 38.33 -2.49 -16.43
CA ASP A 15 37.80 -3.69 -15.78
C ASP A 15 36.49 -4.15 -16.45
N PHE A 16 35.66 -3.20 -16.91
CA PHE A 16 34.51 -3.49 -17.74
C PHE A 16 34.89 -4.21 -19.04
N THR A 17 35.99 -3.78 -19.69
CA THR A 17 36.50 -4.42 -20.92
C THR A 17 37.13 -5.81 -20.65
N ARG A 18 37.67 -6.04 -19.45
CA ARG A 18 38.27 -7.33 -19.05
C ARG A 18 37.26 -8.39 -18.66
N LEU A 19 36.18 -7.99 -17.99
CA LEU A 19 35.07 -8.88 -17.64
C LEU A 19 34.36 -9.48 -18.84
N VAL A 20 34.41 -8.83 -19.98
CA VAL A 20 33.73 -9.23 -21.22
C VAL A 20 34.70 -9.81 -22.28
N GLY A 21 35.97 -9.99 -21.95
CA GLY A 21 36.92 -10.76 -22.78
C GLY A 21 37.30 -10.11 -24.13
N VAL A 22 37.32 -8.77 -24.27
CA VAL A 22 37.69 -8.07 -25.50
C VAL A 22 39.08 -7.44 -25.39
N THR A 23 40.02 -7.89 -26.20
CA THR A 23 41.35 -7.30 -26.37
C THR A 23 41.24 -6.04 -27.25
N ALA A 24 41.57 -4.88 -26.68
CA ALA A 24 41.52 -3.61 -27.38
C ALA A 24 42.74 -3.44 -28.32
N ILE A 25 42.50 -3.22 -29.61
CA ILE A 25 43.41 -2.59 -30.53
C ILE A 25 43.06 -1.09 -30.55
N GLY A 26 44.05 -0.25 -30.31
CA GLY A 26 43.91 1.19 -30.17
C GLY A 26 43.38 1.88 -31.44
N ALA A 27 42.40 2.75 -31.22
CA ALA A 27 41.99 3.76 -32.20
C ALA A 27 41.48 5.01 -31.50
N SER A 28 41.84 6.14 -32.04
CA SER A 28 41.56 7.52 -31.71
C SER A 28 40.09 7.81 -31.41
N LEU A 29 39.85 8.73 -30.45
CA LEU A 29 38.53 9.26 -30.07
C LEU A 29 37.75 9.74 -31.32
N PRO A 30 36.54 9.20 -31.57
CA PRO A 30 35.59 9.88 -32.43
C PRO A 30 34.63 10.72 -31.60
N SER A 31 34.34 11.89 -32.12
CA SER A 31 33.22 12.76 -31.81
C SER A 31 31.90 12.01 -31.72
N CYS A 32 30.91 12.58 -31.01
CA CYS A 32 29.52 12.15 -30.93
C CYS A 32 29.08 11.21 -32.04
N GLY A 33 28.96 9.93 -31.73
CA GLY A 33 28.37 8.95 -32.66
C GLY A 33 26.90 9.28 -32.91
N PRO A 34 26.33 8.81 -34.03
CA PRO A 34 24.91 9.03 -34.33
C PRO A 34 24.07 8.53 -33.16
N ARG A 35 23.14 9.36 -32.68
CA ARG A 35 22.04 8.91 -31.84
C ARG A 35 21.32 7.85 -32.67
N ASP A 36 21.31 6.60 -32.22
CA ASP A 36 20.52 5.57 -32.87
C ASP A 36 19.11 6.12 -33.02
N SER A 37 18.58 6.13 -34.21
CA SER A 37 17.23 6.60 -34.48
C SER A 37 16.28 5.65 -33.75
N VAL A 38 15.39 6.23 -32.95
CA VAL A 38 14.40 5.47 -32.15
C VAL A 38 13.06 5.56 -32.86
N GLY A 39 12.41 4.42 -33.07
CA GLY A 39 11.06 4.36 -33.61
C GLY A 39 10.02 5.02 -32.67
N PRO A 40 8.82 5.30 -33.16
CA PRO A 40 7.74 5.91 -32.38
C PRO A 40 7.28 5.03 -31.20
N ASP A 41 7.56 3.74 -31.21
CA ASP A 41 7.33 2.76 -30.15
C ASP A 41 8.46 2.70 -29.11
N GLY A 42 9.47 3.57 -29.23
CA GLY A 42 10.63 3.61 -28.34
C GLY A 42 11.67 2.52 -28.59
N MET A 43 11.49 1.67 -29.59
CA MET A 43 12.47 0.64 -29.96
C MET A 43 13.60 1.22 -30.80
N PRO A 44 14.83 0.67 -30.71
CA PRO A 44 15.92 1.01 -31.65
C PRO A 44 15.52 0.74 -33.11
N ALA A 45 15.92 1.59 -34.02
CA ALA A 45 15.57 1.45 -35.44
C ALA A 45 16.03 0.12 -36.08
N ASP A 46 17.11 -0.45 -35.54
CA ASP A 46 17.67 -1.73 -35.99
C ASP A 46 17.07 -2.94 -35.23
N GLY A 47 15.96 -2.74 -34.51
CA GLY A 47 15.29 -3.77 -33.67
C GLY A 47 15.77 -3.79 -32.23
N PRO A 48 15.14 -4.65 -31.37
CA PRO A 48 15.49 -4.75 -29.97
C PRO A 48 16.96 -5.15 -29.77
N TYR A 49 17.56 -4.62 -28.68
CA TYR A 49 18.87 -5.11 -28.24
C TYR A 49 18.76 -6.48 -27.61
N ASP A 50 19.83 -7.30 -27.72
CA ASP A 50 19.98 -8.43 -26.80
C ASP A 50 20.30 -7.94 -25.40
N VAL A 51 20.10 -8.80 -24.41
CA VAL A 51 20.28 -8.46 -22.99
C VAL A 51 21.20 -9.46 -22.31
N ALA A 52 22.22 -8.96 -21.64
CA ALA A 52 23.07 -9.75 -20.76
C ALA A 52 22.93 -9.28 -19.31
N MET A 53 23.04 -10.20 -18.38
CA MET A 53 23.18 -9.90 -16.95
C MET A 53 24.67 -10.00 -16.60
N LEU A 54 25.19 -8.99 -15.90
CA LEU A 54 26.53 -9.06 -15.31
C LEU A 54 26.49 -10.01 -14.10
N ASP A 55 27.67 -10.51 -13.72
CA ASP A 55 27.78 -11.25 -12.45
C ASP A 55 27.24 -10.41 -11.30
N THR A 56 26.63 -11.05 -10.31
CA THR A 56 26.09 -10.34 -9.13
C THR A 56 27.16 -9.49 -8.45
N ILE A 57 26.88 -8.23 -8.29
CA ILE A 57 27.79 -7.25 -7.70
C ILE A 57 27.37 -7.01 -6.25
N MET A 58 28.34 -7.14 -5.32
CA MET A 58 28.14 -6.78 -3.93
C MET A 58 28.45 -5.28 -3.72
N VAL A 59 27.42 -4.44 -3.82
CA VAL A 59 27.55 -2.98 -3.74
C VAL A 59 27.79 -2.53 -2.30
N PRO A 60 28.90 -1.85 -1.97
CA PRO A 60 29.19 -1.41 -0.62
C PRO A 60 28.34 -0.20 -0.24
N MET A 61 27.74 -0.25 0.95
CA MET A 61 27.09 0.88 1.59
C MET A 61 28.11 1.65 2.46
N ARG A 62 27.78 2.87 2.89
CA ARG A 62 28.65 3.78 3.67
C ARG A 62 29.18 3.18 4.97
N ASP A 63 28.48 2.22 5.55
CA ASP A 63 28.85 1.49 6.77
C ASP A 63 29.64 0.21 6.52
N GLY A 64 29.91 -0.11 5.24
CA GLY A 64 30.67 -1.28 4.81
C GLY A 64 29.84 -2.55 4.59
N VAL A 65 28.55 -2.56 4.89
CA VAL A 65 27.63 -3.65 4.52
C VAL A 65 27.50 -3.67 2.99
N ARG A 66 27.42 -4.88 2.39
CA ARG A 66 27.37 -5.02 0.95
C ARG A 66 26.01 -5.61 0.52
N LEU A 67 25.41 -5.01 -0.51
CA LEU A 67 24.08 -5.42 -1.01
C LEU A 67 24.20 -6.10 -2.37
N ALA A 68 23.60 -7.27 -2.47
CA ALA A 68 23.59 -8.10 -3.68
C ALA A 68 22.75 -7.43 -4.78
N THR A 69 23.38 -7.19 -5.91
CA THR A 69 22.85 -6.37 -7.00
C THR A 69 23.07 -7.05 -8.34
N ASP A 70 22.00 -7.25 -9.11
CA ASP A 70 22.02 -7.76 -10.49
C ASP A 70 21.87 -6.57 -11.46
N VAL A 71 22.70 -6.55 -12.50
CA VAL A 71 22.71 -5.48 -13.51
C VAL A 71 22.48 -6.10 -14.89
N HIS A 72 21.39 -5.71 -15.55
CA HIS A 72 21.06 -6.14 -16.90
C HIS A 72 21.40 -5.00 -17.88
N ILE A 73 22.17 -5.33 -18.95
CA ILE A 73 22.70 -4.35 -19.90
C ILE A 73 22.33 -4.71 -21.34
N PRO A 74 22.14 -3.70 -22.22
CA PRO A 74 22.03 -3.93 -23.65
C PRO A 74 23.32 -4.49 -24.24
N VAL A 75 23.20 -5.53 -25.07
CA VAL A 75 24.33 -6.13 -25.79
C VAL A 75 23.96 -6.35 -27.26
N ARG A 76 24.97 -6.52 -28.14
CA ARG A 76 24.78 -6.98 -29.50
C ARG A 76 25.92 -7.96 -29.85
N ASP A 77 25.56 -9.11 -30.43
CA ASP A 77 26.48 -10.20 -30.70
C ASP A 77 27.30 -10.63 -29.45
N GLY A 78 26.68 -10.60 -28.29
CA GLY A 78 27.28 -10.95 -26.98
C GLY A 78 28.24 -9.89 -26.43
N ALA A 79 28.43 -8.74 -27.07
CA ALA A 79 29.27 -7.66 -26.57
C ALA A 79 28.41 -6.49 -26.01
N PRO A 80 28.79 -5.87 -24.88
CA PRO A 80 28.12 -4.69 -24.35
C PRO A 80 28.11 -3.56 -25.37
N LEU A 81 26.95 -2.95 -25.56
CA LEU A 81 26.81 -1.78 -26.39
C LEU A 81 27.44 -0.55 -25.71
N PRO A 82 28.05 0.36 -26.49
CA PRO A 82 28.59 1.58 -25.94
C PRO A 82 27.47 2.45 -25.38
N GLY A 83 27.54 2.68 -24.05
CA GLY A 83 26.67 3.63 -23.37
C GLY A 83 27.16 5.08 -23.51
N PRO A 84 26.74 5.98 -22.57
CA PRO A 84 26.00 5.65 -21.36
C PRO A 84 24.47 5.62 -21.58
N TRP A 85 23.78 4.84 -20.73
CA TRP A 85 22.34 4.57 -20.77
C TRP A 85 21.59 5.15 -19.57
N PRO A 86 20.29 5.48 -19.68
CA PRO A 86 19.45 5.68 -18.52
C PRO A 86 19.26 4.36 -17.76
N VAL A 87 19.08 4.48 -16.44
CA VAL A 87 19.01 3.32 -15.54
C VAL A 87 17.62 3.18 -14.98
N ILE A 88 17.11 1.95 -14.86
CA ILE A 88 15.90 1.62 -14.09
C ILE A 88 16.33 0.84 -12.85
N LEU A 89 15.98 1.35 -11.67
CA LEU A 89 16.30 0.77 -10.38
C LEU A 89 15.05 0.22 -9.68
N GLU A 90 15.13 -1.02 -9.16
CA GLU A 90 14.19 -1.58 -8.19
C GLU A 90 14.98 -2.22 -7.04
N ARG A 91 14.67 -1.81 -5.79
CA ARG A 91 15.18 -2.43 -4.56
C ARG A 91 14.05 -3.18 -3.88
N THR A 92 14.32 -4.41 -3.39
CA THR A 92 13.25 -5.32 -2.95
C THR A 92 13.69 -6.25 -1.82
N PRO A 93 12.81 -6.57 -0.83
CA PRO A 93 13.06 -7.64 0.15
C PRO A 93 12.62 -9.02 -0.33
N TYR A 94 12.17 -9.17 -1.59
CA TYR A 94 11.51 -10.37 -2.10
C TYR A 94 12.39 -11.21 -3.04
N GLY A 95 13.68 -10.90 -3.12
CA GLY A 95 14.65 -11.56 -3.98
C GLY A 95 14.75 -10.93 -5.37
N ARG A 96 15.91 -10.32 -5.66
CA ARG A 96 16.23 -9.61 -6.92
C ARG A 96 16.10 -10.47 -8.18
N ASN A 97 16.15 -11.80 -8.04
CA ASN A 97 16.05 -12.78 -9.13
C ASN A 97 14.76 -13.61 -9.12
N ARG A 98 13.81 -13.31 -8.20
CA ARG A 98 12.54 -14.03 -8.08
C ARG A 98 11.42 -13.38 -8.85
N PRO A 99 10.38 -14.12 -9.30
CA PRO A 99 9.18 -13.52 -9.87
C PRO A 99 8.50 -12.56 -8.91
N SER A 100 7.93 -11.49 -9.45
CA SER A 100 7.00 -10.65 -8.68
C SER A 100 5.57 -11.04 -9.03
N ARG A 101 4.79 -11.39 -8.02
CA ARG A 101 3.39 -11.83 -8.16
C ARG A 101 2.50 -10.86 -8.94
N SER A 102 2.84 -9.58 -8.91
CA SER A 102 2.11 -8.50 -9.57
C SER A 102 2.55 -8.21 -11.01
N GLU A 103 3.62 -8.85 -11.50
CA GLU A 103 4.08 -8.70 -12.89
C GLU A 103 3.30 -9.66 -13.81
N ARG A 104 1.99 -9.40 -13.95
CA ARG A 104 1.01 -10.16 -14.73
C ARG A 104 0.27 -9.25 -15.70
N SER A 105 -0.41 -9.87 -16.66
CA SER A 105 -1.34 -9.19 -17.57
C SER A 105 -2.65 -9.97 -17.68
N VAL A 106 -3.66 -9.34 -18.25
CA VAL A 106 -4.95 -10.01 -18.58
C VAL A 106 -4.73 -11.17 -19.56
N ALA A 107 -3.75 -11.06 -20.47
CA ALA A 107 -3.45 -12.12 -21.43
C ALA A 107 -2.75 -13.33 -20.77
N GLU A 108 -2.00 -13.10 -19.68
CA GLU A 108 -1.23 -14.12 -18.95
C GLU A 108 -1.49 -13.99 -17.43
N PRO A 109 -2.72 -14.25 -16.95
CA PRO A 109 -3.12 -13.95 -15.58
C PRO A 109 -2.48 -14.89 -14.54
N ASP A 110 -2.10 -16.11 -14.93
CA ASP A 110 -1.53 -17.12 -14.05
C ASP A 110 0.01 -17.11 -14.04
N GLU A 111 0.63 -16.42 -15.00
CA GLU A 111 2.08 -16.37 -15.16
C GLU A 111 2.66 -15.01 -14.76
N ALA A 112 3.31 -14.96 -13.61
CA ALA A 112 4.04 -13.77 -13.18
C ALA A 112 5.43 -13.77 -13.81
N LYS A 113 5.79 -12.67 -14.51
CA LYS A 113 7.14 -12.51 -15.07
C LYS A 113 8.19 -12.41 -13.98
N SER A 114 9.31 -13.08 -14.19
CA SER A 114 10.51 -12.90 -13.39
C SER A 114 11.08 -11.48 -13.55
N ARG A 115 11.90 -11.05 -12.59
CA ARG A 115 12.61 -9.77 -12.71
C ARG A 115 13.54 -9.70 -13.93
N ALA A 116 14.13 -10.83 -14.31
CA ALA A 116 14.93 -10.91 -15.54
C ALA A 116 14.10 -10.67 -16.81
N GLU A 117 12.88 -11.22 -16.89
CA GLU A 117 11.98 -10.96 -18.02
C GLU A 117 11.51 -9.50 -18.05
N VAL A 118 11.21 -8.91 -16.87
CA VAL A 118 10.88 -7.47 -16.79
C VAL A 118 12.10 -6.62 -17.13
N ALA A 119 13.31 -6.99 -16.69
CA ALA A 119 14.55 -6.31 -17.07
C ALA A 119 14.74 -6.29 -18.60
N ARG A 120 14.48 -7.43 -19.25
CA ARG A 120 14.55 -7.54 -20.71
C ARG A 120 13.66 -6.51 -21.40
N ILE A 121 12.41 -6.31 -20.95
CA ILE A 121 11.47 -5.34 -21.53
C ILE A 121 12.07 -3.92 -21.62
N PHE A 122 12.83 -3.52 -20.61
CA PHE A 122 13.51 -2.20 -20.59
C PHE A 122 14.86 -2.24 -21.32
N ALA A 123 15.67 -3.26 -21.08
CA ALA A 123 17.04 -3.31 -21.63
C ALA A 123 17.05 -3.47 -23.16
N GLU A 124 16.09 -4.19 -23.76
CA GLU A 124 15.87 -4.27 -25.20
C GLU A 124 15.64 -2.90 -25.87
N ARG A 125 15.23 -1.89 -25.08
CA ARG A 125 14.98 -0.51 -25.50
C ARG A 125 16.15 0.45 -25.26
N GLY A 126 17.24 -0.01 -24.64
CA GLY A 126 18.38 0.82 -24.31
C GLY A 126 18.34 1.42 -22.91
N TYR A 127 17.93 0.63 -21.94
CA TYR A 127 18.11 0.91 -20.51
C TYR A 127 19.13 -0.06 -19.91
N VAL A 128 19.81 0.37 -18.85
CA VAL A 128 20.40 -0.55 -17.89
C VAL A 128 19.38 -0.77 -16.76
N VAL A 129 19.17 -2.02 -16.36
CA VAL A 129 18.22 -2.34 -15.28
C VAL A 129 18.95 -2.92 -14.09
N VAL A 130 18.73 -2.35 -12.93
CA VAL A 130 19.38 -2.71 -11.67
C VAL A 130 18.33 -3.23 -10.69
N TYR A 131 18.50 -4.48 -10.24
CA TYR A 131 17.75 -5.08 -9.14
C TYR A 131 18.67 -5.32 -7.96
N GLN A 132 18.23 -4.88 -6.76
CA GLN A 132 19.01 -5.04 -5.54
C GLN A 132 18.16 -5.65 -4.43
N ASP A 133 18.69 -6.67 -3.75
CA ASP A 133 18.13 -7.14 -2.49
C ASP A 133 18.41 -6.11 -1.39
N VAL A 134 17.39 -5.78 -0.59
CA VAL A 134 17.59 -4.89 0.56
C VAL A 134 18.43 -5.58 1.64
N ARG A 135 19.01 -4.80 2.52
CA ARG A 135 19.87 -5.24 3.64
C ARG A 135 19.26 -6.41 4.43
N GLY A 136 20.07 -7.40 4.76
CA GLY A 136 19.68 -8.58 5.53
C GLY A 136 18.69 -9.53 4.84
N ARG A 137 18.49 -9.38 3.52
CA ARG A 137 17.60 -10.26 2.74
C ARG A 137 18.38 -10.98 1.64
N TYR A 138 18.07 -12.27 1.46
CA TYR A 138 18.69 -13.17 0.46
C TYR A 138 20.22 -13.13 0.50
N ASP A 139 20.88 -12.63 -0.55
CA ASP A 139 22.34 -12.59 -0.65
C ASP A 139 22.95 -11.28 -0.16
N SER A 140 22.14 -10.31 0.27
CA SER A 140 22.62 -9.06 0.88
C SER A 140 23.05 -9.28 2.32
N GLU A 141 24.16 -8.64 2.70
CA GLU A 141 24.69 -8.67 4.06
C GLU A 141 23.89 -7.77 5.02
N GLY A 142 24.26 -7.84 6.32
CA GLY A 142 23.69 -7.02 7.38
C GLY A 142 22.46 -7.62 8.05
N LEU A 143 21.87 -6.87 8.98
CA LEU A 143 20.64 -7.24 9.68
C LEU A 143 19.44 -6.59 8.99
N TYR A 144 18.33 -7.33 8.93
CA TYR A 144 17.09 -6.81 8.37
C TYR A 144 16.32 -6.02 9.43
N ARG A 145 16.25 -4.70 9.25
CA ARG A 145 15.37 -3.81 10.01
C ARG A 145 14.34 -3.20 9.08
N LYS A 146 13.12 -3.70 9.16
CA LYS A 146 12.08 -3.40 8.20
C LYS A 146 11.87 -1.89 8.01
N TYR A 147 12.09 -1.38 6.78
CA TYR A 147 11.97 0.01 6.31
C TYR A 147 13.05 1.00 6.79
N LEU A 148 13.77 0.72 7.88
CA LEU A 148 14.59 1.74 8.53
C LEU A 148 15.92 2.04 7.81
N ASP A 149 16.54 1.00 7.22
CA ASP A 149 17.83 1.17 6.52
C ASP A 149 17.65 1.50 5.02
N ASP A 150 16.42 1.51 4.51
CA ASP A 150 16.17 1.68 3.07
C ASP A 150 16.55 3.07 2.54
N ALA A 151 16.49 4.10 3.37
CA ALA A 151 16.82 5.47 2.98
C ALA A 151 18.33 5.66 2.74
N PRO A 152 19.24 5.40 3.70
CA PRO A 152 20.68 5.51 3.46
C PRO A 152 21.19 4.52 2.42
N ASP A 153 20.71 3.27 2.41
CA ASP A 153 21.10 2.26 1.44
C ASP A 153 20.66 2.64 0.01
N GLY A 154 19.47 3.22 -0.13
CA GLY A 154 18.96 3.71 -1.41
C GLY A 154 19.78 4.88 -1.94
N TYR A 155 20.16 5.82 -1.08
CA TYR A 155 21.08 6.91 -1.43
C TYR A 155 22.42 6.38 -1.95
N ASP A 156 23.06 5.47 -1.18
CA ASP A 156 24.36 4.92 -1.54
C ASP A 156 24.30 4.09 -2.84
N THR A 157 23.21 3.39 -3.06
CA THR A 157 22.97 2.65 -4.31
C THR A 157 22.87 3.61 -5.51
N CYS A 158 22.13 4.70 -5.39
CA CYS A 158 22.04 5.71 -6.45
C CYS A 158 23.40 6.37 -6.73
N ALA A 159 24.16 6.72 -5.68
CA ALA A 159 25.50 7.26 -5.82
C ALA A 159 26.45 6.27 -6.55
N TRP A 160 26.40 4.98 -6.17
CA TRP A 160 27.17 3.94 -6.83
C TRP A 160 26.78 3.79 -8.32
N ILE A 161 25.47 3.83 -8.65
CA ILE A 161 25.00 3.77 -10.04
C ILE A 161 25.57 4.92 -10.87
N LEU A 162 25.58 6.13 -10.32
CA LEU A 162 26.11 7.32 -11.02
C LEU A 162 27.61 7.23 -11.34
N ASP A 163 28.37 6.52 -10.52
CA ASP A 163 29.80 6.29 -10.73
C ASP A 163 30.08 5.23 -11.81
N GLN A 164 29.05 4.53 -12.32
CA GLN A 164 29.25 3.46 -13.32
C GLN A 164 29.41 4.02 -14.73
N PRO A 165 30.32 3.44 -15.55
CA PRO A 165 30.59 3.92 -16.91
C PRO A 165 29.42 3.72 -17.88
N TRP A 166 28.45 2.87 -17.54
CA TRP A 166 27.26 2.61 -18.33
C TRP A 166 26.09 3.55 -17.98
N CYS A 167 26.16 4.34 -16.91
CA CYS A 167 25.10 5.26 -16.48
C CYS A 167 25.25 6.63 -17.13
N ASN A 168 24.16 7.17 -17.69
CA ASN A 168 24.12 8.52 -18.28
C ASN A 168 23.76 9.63 -17.27
N GLY A 169 23.72 9.32 -15.98
CA GLY A 169 23.36 10.25 -14.91
C GLY A 169 21.86 10.34 -14.62
N ARG A 170 21.01 9.53 -15.25
CA ARG A 170 19.55 9.55 -15.07
C ARG A 170 19.05 8.20 -14.60
N ILE A 171 18.43 8.19 -13.42
CA ILE A 171 17.88 7.00 -12.77
C ILE A 171 16.35 7.12 -12.75
N GLY A 172 15.65 6.14 -13.32
CA GLY A 172 14.24 5.91 -13.10
C GLY A 172 14.05 4.87 -11.99
N THR A 173 13.13 5.08 -11.09
CA THR A 173 12.81 4.11 -10.05
C THR A 173 11.42 3.52 -10.25
N LYS A 174 11.26 2.21 -10.04
CA LYS A 174 9.97 1.52 -10.13
C LYS A 174 9.82 0.48 -9.02
N GLY A 175 8.60 0.08 -8.76
CA GLY A 175 8.31 -1.05 -7.90
C GLY A 175 6.96 -0.96 -7.23
N LEU A 176 6.47 -2.14 -6.82
CA LEU A 176 5.22 -2.32 -6.09
C LEU A 176 5.52 -2.60 -4.61
N SER A 177 4.60 -2.13 -3.74
CA SER A 177 4.62 -2.51 -2.32
C SER A 177 5.90 -2.05 -1.62
N TYR A 178 6.64 -2.95 -1.00
CA TYR A 178 7.92 -2.64 -0.38
C TYR A 178 8.91 -1.97 -1.37
N ALA A 179 8.91 -2.38 -2.64
CA ALA A 179 9.75 -1.72 -3.65
C ALA A 179 9.27 -0.30 -4.01
N ALA A 180 8.06 0.10 -3.64
CA ALA A 180 7.63 1.50 -3.64
C ALA A 180 8.07 2.22 -2.35
N HIS A 181 8.08 1.53 -1.20
CA HIS A 181 8.61 2.11 0.05
C HIS A 181 10.10 2.42 -0.08
N THR A 182 10.91 1.55 -0.70
CA THR A 182 12.33 1.83 -0.97
C THR A 182 12.53 3.05 -1.86
N GLN A 183 11.61 3.34 -2.80
CA GLN A 183 11.65 4.55 -3.61
C GLN A 183 11.35 5.80 -2.77
N GLY A 184 10.29 5.77 -1.95
CA GLY A 184 9.98 6.86 -1.02
C GLY A 184 11.13 7.12 -0.05
N ALA A 185 11.75 6.06 0.47
CA ALA A 185 12.87 6.15 1.38
C ALA A 185 14.11 6.84 0.75
N LEU A 186 14.54 6.41 -0.44
CA LEU A 186 15.68 7.03 -1.13
C LEU A 186 15.37 8.47 -1.56
N ALA A 187 14.13 8.77 -1.96
CA ALA A 187 13.73 10.12 -2.32
C ALA A 187 13.74 11.05 -1.10
N SER A 188 13.25 10.57 0.06
CA SER A 188 13.29 11.30 1.33
C SER A 188 14.73 11.51 1.85
N ALA A 189 15.68 10.66 1.43
CA ALA A 189 17.11 10.85 1.71
C ALA A 189 17.81 11.80 0.71
N GLY A 190 17.10 12.35 -0.27
CA GLY A 190 17.68 13.21 -1.30
C GLY A 190 18.64 12.47 -2.24
N ALA A 191 18.35 11.20 -2.60
CA ALA A 191 19.22 10.38 -3.43
C ALA A 191 19.53 11.03 -4.77
N PRO A 192 20.80 11.03 -5.23
CA PRO A 192 21.20 11.73 -6.43
C PRO A 192 20.78 10.99 -7.70
N GLY A 193 20.62 11.74 -8.81
CA GLY A 193 20.39 11.19 -10.15
C GLY A 193 18.98 10.68 -10.43
N VAL A 194 18.07 10.68 -9.45
CA VAL A 194 16.67 10.26 -9.65
C VAL A 194 15.96 11.26 -10.57
N ALA A 195 15.55 10.81 -11.75
CA ALA A 195 15.02 11.64 -12.83
C ALA A 195 13.59 11.30 -13.26
N ALA A 196 13.04 10.16 -12.82
CA ALA A 196 11.63 9.80 -12.94
C ALA A 196 11.28 8.69 -11.93
N MET A 197 10.06 8.68 -11.40
CA MET A 197 9.63 7.68 -10.42
C MET A 197 8.28 7.08 -10.80
N PHE A 198 8.10 5.79 -10.48
CA PHE A 198 6.82 5.09 -10.61
C PHE A 198 6.58 4.25 -9.35
N LEU A 199 5.83 4.82 -8.39
CA LEU A 199 5.51 4.21 -7.11
C LEU A 199 4.14 3.53 -7.20
N ASP A 200 4.09 2.23 -6.98
CA ASP A 200 2.86 1.44 -7.03
C ASP A 200 2.57 0.84 -5.65
N SER A 201 1.41 1.15 -5.10
CA SER A 201 0.89 0.56 -3.86
C SER A 201 1.89 0.61 -2.71
N GLY A 202 2.41 1.82 -2.44
CA GLY A 202 3.42 2.06 -1.39
C GLY A 202 4.05 3.44 -1.47
N GLY A 203 5.21 3.61 -0.82
CA GLY A 203 5.95 4.87 -0.77
C GLY A 203 5.53 5.77 0.41
N PHE A 204 5.12 5.18 1.52
CA PHE A 204 4.59 5.80 2.74
C PHE A 204 4.59 7.34 2.76
N SER A 205 3.42 7.98 2.71
CA SER A 205 3.30 9.39 3.12
C SER A 205 3.58 9.50 4.62
N ASN A 206 2.79 8.75 5.39
CA ASN A 206 2.94 8.62 6.83
C ASN A 206 2.50 7.22 7.25
N SER A 207 3.45 6.34 7.58
CA SER A 207 3.15 4.95 7.93
C SER A 207 2.39 4.80 9.26
N TYR A 208 2.43 5.81 10.11
CA TYR A 208 1.67 5.88 11.35
C TYR A 208 0.17 6.13 11.08
N GLN A 209 -0.20 6.73 9.95
CA GLN A 209 -1.58 7.01 9.57
C GLN A 209 -2.10 6.11 8.44
N GLY A 210 -1.28 5.20 7.95
CA GLY A 210 -1.70 4.22 6.95
C GLY A 210 -0.58 3.29 6.53
N GLY A 211 -0.82 1.98 6.67
CA GLY A 211 0.08 0.93 6.23
C GLY A 211 0.88 0.22 7.34
N ILE A 212 1.12 0.83 8.51
CA ILE A 212 1.61 0.16 9.72
C ILE A 212 0.64 0.39 10.87
N ARG A 213 0.17 1.61 11.04
CA ARG A 213 -0.86 2.00 12.00
C ARG A 213 -1.93 2.85 11.28
N GLN A 214 -3.11 2.91 11.86
CA GLN A 214 -4.18 3.82 11.45
C GLN A 214 -4.94 4.26 12.71
N GLY A 215 -5.16 5.56 12.86
CA GLY A 215 -5.88 6.09 14.00
C GLY A 215 -5.32 5.67 15.38
N GLY A 216 -4.02 5.40 15.47
CA GLY A 216 -3.35 4.89 16.67
C GLY A 216 -3.42 3.36 16.84
N ALA A 217 -4.28 2.61 16.15
CA ALA A 217 -4.32 1.16 16.19
C ALA A 217 -3.23 0.54 15.29
N PHE A 218 -2.72 -0.64 15.66
CA PHE A 218 -1.69 -1.35 14.92
C PHE A 218 -2.31 -2.33 13.91
N GLU A 219 -1.84 -2.31 12.65
CA GLU A 219 -2.33 -3.22 11.62
C GLU A 219 -1.65 -4.59 11.73
N LEU A 220 -2.39 -5.63 12.10
CA LEU A 220 -1.86 -6.98 12.35
C LEU A 220 -1.38 -7.72 11.09
N LYS A 221 -1.60 -7.16 9.89
CA LYS A 221 -0.92 -7.63 8.67
C LYS A 221 0.61 -7.55 8.80
N GLN A 222 1.15 -6.72 9.69
CA GLN A 222 2.58 -6.69 9.99
C GLN A 222 3.05 -8.03 10.58
N ALA A 223 2.24 -8.66 11.43
CA ALA A 223 2.56 -9.95 12.03
C ALA A 223 2.49 -11.10 11.02
N THR A 224 1.45 -11.16 10.17
CA THR A 224 1.35 -12.17 9.11
C THR A 224 2.46 -12.01 8.06
N TRP A 225 2.82 -10.75 7.73
CA TRP A 225 3.95 -10.47 6.87
C TRP A 225 5.28 -10.92 7.51
N ALA A 226 5.48 -10.63 8.80
CA ALA A 226 6.67 -11.06 9.55
C ALA A 226 6.81 -12.58 9.52
N TYR A 227 5.75 -13.30 9.87
CA TYR A 227 5.75 -14.77 9.87
C TYR A 227 6.12 -15.35 8.49
N ARG A 228 5.48 -14.91 7.42
CA ARG A 228 5.73 -15.40 6.06
C ARG A 228 7.14 -15.11 5.56
N ASN A 229 7.69 -13.95 5.91
CA ASN A 229 9.02 -13.54 5.48
C ASN A 229 10.14 -14.13 6.37
N ALA A 230 9.85 -14.40 7.63
CA ALA A 230 10.76 -15.15 8.50
C ALA A 230 11.04 -16.57 7.98
N LEU A 231 10.01 -17.26 7.46
CA LEU A 231 10.14 -18.59 6.86
C LEU A 231 11.18 -18.70 5.73
N VAL A 232 11.47 -17.59 5.05
CA VAL A 232 12.43 -17.53 3.93
C VAL A 232 13.62 -16.64 4.25
N SER A 233 13.83 -16.28 5.51
CA SER A 233 14.96 -15.46 5.93
C SER A 233 16.25 -16.29 5.99
N PRO A 234 17.42 -15.69 5.74
CA PRO A 234 18.71 -16.37 5.90
C PRO A 234 18.91 -16.97 7.30
N GLU A 235 18.45 -16.25 8.32
CA GLU A 235 18.52 -16.65 9.73
C GLU A 235 17.78 -17.98 9.99
N VAL A 236 16.61 -18.16 9.40
CA VAL A 236 15.77 -19.36 9.59
C VAL A 236 16.23 -20.49 8.67
N THR A 237 16.46 -20.21 7.39
CA THR A 237 16.81 -21.22 6.39
C THR A 237 18.22 -21.83 6.57
N ALA A 238 19.11 -21.14 7.32
CA ALA A 238 20.41 -21.68 7.69
C ALA A 238 20.34 -22.79 8.77
N ASP A 239 19.20 -22.92 9.46
CA ASP A 239 18.98 -23.91 10.52
C ASP A 239 17.72 -24.75 10.21
N PRO A 240 17.85 -25.96 9.66
CA PRO A 240 16.70 -26.80 9.29
C PRO A 240 15.78 -27.20 10.45
N GLU A 241 16.28 -27.28 11.69
CA GLU A 241 15.42 -27.54 12.86
C GLU A 241 14.56 -26.31 13.19
N ARG A 242 15.15 -25.13 13.17
CA ARG A 242 14.44 -23.86 13.35
C ARG A 242 13.39 -23.65 12.26
N GLU A 243 13.76 -23.90 11.00
CA GLU A 243 12.84 -23.81 9.86
C GLU A 243 11.63 -24.74 10.04
N ALA A 244 11.87 -26.02 10.34
CA ALA A 244 10.80 -26.99 10.57
C ALA A 244 9.87 -26.59 11.73
N ARG A 245 10.43 -26.08 12.82
CA ARG A 245 9.65 -25.58 13.97
C ARG A 245 8.83 -24.37 13.62
N LEU A 246 9.36 -23.42 12.85
CA LEU A 246 8.63 -22.22 12.43
C LEU A 246 7.51 -22.59 11.44
N GLN A 247 7.76 -23.52 10.51
CA GLN A 247 6.74 -24.06 9.58
C GLN A 247 5.58 -24.77 10.32
N ALA A 248 5.86 -25.38 11.49
CA ALA A 248 4.87 -26.04 12.31
C ALA A 248 4.05 -25.11 13.22
N VAL A 249 4.29 -23.80 13.19
CA VAL A 249 3.55 -22.83 14.00
C VAL A 249 2.10 -22.73 13.52
N ASP A 250 1.16 -22.97 14.41
CA ASP A 250 -0.27 -22.72 14.18
C ASP A 250 -0.57 -21.22 14.38
N ILE A 251 -0.48 -20.47 13.29
CA ILE A 251 -0.72 -19.01 13.32
C ILE A 251 -2.17 -18.68 13.68
N PHE A 252 -3.16 -19.52 13.34
CA PHE A 252 -4.56 -19.29 13.72
C PHE A 252 -4.74 -19.38 15.24
N ARG A 253 -4.06 -20.32 15.88
CA ARG A 253 -4.07 -20.41 17.34
C ARG A 253 -3.49 -19.14 17.97
N TRP A 254 -2.35 -18.66 17.47
CA TRP A 254 -1.72 -17.44 17.98
C TRP A 254 -2.66 -16.24 17.92
N PHE A 255 -3.36 -16.04 16.78
CA PHE A 255 -4.32 -14.94 16.67
C PHE A 255 -5.53 -15.09 17.62
N ARG A 256 -5.89 -16.31 18.05
CA ARG A 256 -6.91 -16.52 19.09
C ARG A 256 -6.39 -16.27 20.52
N GLU A 257 -5.09 -16.34 20.73
CA GLU A 257 -4.44 -16.25 22.05
C GLU A 257 -3.74 -14.89 22.28
N MET A 258 -4.33 -13.81 21.76
CA MET A 258 -3.84 -12.45 22.05
C MET A 258 -4.07 -12.08 23.54
N PRO A 259 -3.24 -11.23 24.15
CA PRO A 259 -2.08 -10.53 23.60
C PRO A 259 -0.81 -11.38 23.57
N TRP A 260 0.12 -11.00 22.68
CA TRP A 260 1.46 -11.60 22.61
C TRP A 260 2.48 -10.80 23.42
N SER A 261 3.67 -11.39 23.58
CA SER A 261 4.82 -10.70 24.17
C SER A 261 6.12 -11.21 23.53
N PRO A 262 7.23 -10.47 23.61
CA PRO A 262 8.52 -10.95 23.14
C PRO A 262 8.87 -12.34 23.69
N GLY A 263 9.32 -13.25 22.83
CA GLY A 263 9.55 -14.67 23.12
C GLY A 263 8.28 -15.54 23.17
N ARG A 264 7.09 -14.93 23.05
CA ARG A 264 5.78 -15.61 23.03
C ARG A 264 4.92 -15.03 21.90
N SER A 265 5.37 -15.23 20.67
CA SER A 265 4.72 -14.77 19.44
C SER A 265 4.85 -15.83 18.33
N PRO A 266 4.08 -15.74 17.25
CA PRO A 266 4.22 -16.65 16.10
C PRO A 266 5.58 -16.57 15.41
N VAL A 267 6.39 -15.54 15.67
CA VAL A 267 7.70 -15.29 15.07
C VAL A 267 8.87 -15.37 16.07
N ALA A 268 8.63 -15.87 17.29
CA ALA A 268 9.66 -15.96 18.34
C ALA A 268 10.90 -16.79 17.95
N LEU A 269 10.82 -17.63 16.90
CA LEU A 269 11.94 -18.38 16.36
C LEU A 269 12.77 -17.59 15.33
N ALA A 270 12.38 -16.35 15.02
CA ALA A 270 13.08 -15.44 14.13
C ALA A 270 13.25 -14.07 14.83
N PRO A 271 14.27 -13.92 15.70
CA PRO A 271 14.46 -12.75 16.56
C PRO A 271 14.45 -11.42 15.83
N ASP A 272 15.09 -11.29 14.66
CA ASP A 272 15.11 -10.05 13.88
C ASP A 272 13.70 -9.63 13.45
N TYR A 273 12.82 -10.61 13.16
CA TYR A 273 11.43 -10.38 12.77
C TYR A 273 10.52 -10.09 13.97
N GLU A 274 10.79 -10.72 15.09
CA GLU A 274 10.06 -10.45 16.34
C GLU A 274 10.40 -9.05 16.87
N GLU A 275 11.68 -8.66 16.83
CA GLU A 275 12.16 -7.38 17.34
C GLU A 275 11.46 -6.20 16.64
N TYR A 276 11.52 -6.12 15.29
CA TYR A 276 10.89 -5.02 14.59
C TYR A 276 9.36 -5.04 14.71
N LEU A 277 8.74 -6.24 14.79
CA LEU A 277 7.30 -6.36 14.95
C LEU A 277 6.84 -5.71 16.26
N PHE A 278 7.49 -6.08 17.37
CA PHE A 278 7.17 -5.50 18.66
C PHE A 278 7.62 -4.04 18.79
N GLU A 279 8.69 -3.65 18.13
CA GLU A 279 9.09 -2.23 18.08
C GLU A 279 7.98 -1.40 17.44
N GLN A 280 7.49 -1.76 16.25
CA GLN A 280 6.39 -1.07 15.58
C GLN A 280 5.08 -1.10 16.36
N TRP A 281 4.81 -2.19 17.07
CA TRP A 281 3.58 -2.35 17.83
C TRP A 281 3.60 -1.55 19.14
N THR A 282 4.72 -1.58 19.86
CA THR A 282 4.83 -0.91 21.17
C THR A 282 5.16 0.58 21.09
N LYS A 283 5.58 1.08 19.92
CA LYS A 283 5.76 2.50 19.63
C LYS A 283 4.41 3.13 19.26
N GLY A 284 3.53 3.26 20.25
CA GLY A 284 2.19 3.80 20.05
C GLY A 284 2.18 5.30 19.77
N ASP A 285 3.07 6.07 20.41
CA ASP A 285 3.16 7.52 20.25
C ASP A 285 3.91 7.88 18.95
N PHE A 286 3.46 8.95 18.28
CA PHE A 286 4.13 9.47 17.08
C PHE A 286 5.42 10.21 17.46
N ASP A 287 6.43 9.44 17.87
CA ASP A 287 7.75 9.92 18.30
C ASP A 287 8.77 9.96 17.13
N ASP A 288 10.05 10.19 17.43
CA ASP A 288 11.14 10.24 16.44
C ASP A 288 11.32 8.93 15.67
N TYR A 289 10.84 7.79 16.20
CA TYR A 289 10.83 6.53 15.47
C TYR A 289 10.01 6.62 14.18
N TRP A 290 8.81 7.23 14.25
CA TRP A 290 7.92 7.37 13.12
C TRP A 290 8.31 8.47 12.14
N LYS A 291 9.14 9.42 12.56
CA LYS A 291 9.58 10.58 11.77
C LYS A 291 10.84 10.31 10.94
N GLN A 292 11.10 9.04 10.57
CA GLN A 292 12.27 8.65 9.78
C GLN A 292 11.97 8.65 8.27
N PRO A 293 12.98 8.95 7.41
CA PRO A 293 12.79 9.06 5.95
C PRO A 293 12.17 7.81 5.29
N GLY A 294 12.40 6.61 5.85
CA GLY A 294 11.88 5.35 5.29
C GLY A 294 10.38 5.15 5.46
N ILE A 295 9.75 5.85 6.42
CA ILE A 295 8.37 5.61 6.85
C ILE A 295 7.52 6.88 7.01
N TYR A 296 8.07 8.07 6.71
CA TYR A 296 7.42 9.37 6.89
C TYR A 296 7.81 10.35 5.79
N ALA A 297 7.39 10.07 4.55
CA ALA A 297 7.78 10.89 3.39
C ALA A 297 7.24 12.33 3.46
N GLU A 298 6.07 12.57 4.05
CA GLU A 298 5.48 13.92 4.14
C GLU A 298 6.35 14.91 4.91
N GLY A 299 7.16 14.42 5.87
CA GLY A 299 8.16 15.22 6.58
C GLY A 299 9.39 15.54 5.75
N PHE A 300 9.56 14.91 4.58
CA PHE A 300 10.74 15.01 3.72
C PHE A 300 10.40 15.33 2.26
N HIS A 301 9.18 15.78 1.95
CA HIS A 301 8.81 16.11 0.58
C HIS A 301 9.71 17.16 -0.07
N ASP A 302 10.34 18.04 0.71
CA ASP A 302 11.26 19.05 0.20
C ASP A 302 12.57 18.44 -0.33
N GLU A 303 13.03 17.33 0.22
CA GLU A 303 14.21 16.56 -0.18
C GLU A 303 13.99 15.70 -1.43
N TRP A 304 12.74 15.38 -1.73
CA TRP A 304 12.41 14.58 -2.91
C TRP A 304 12.90 15.25 -4.20
N PRO A 305 13.30 14.48 -5.22
CA PRO A 305 13.76 15.06 -6.47
C PRO A 305 12.65 15.87 -7.16
N ASP A 306 13.03 16.95 -7.86
CA ASP A 306 12.13 17.69 -8.73
C ASP A 306 11.97 16.94 -10.06
N ALA A 307 11.35 15.75 -10.01
CA ALA A 307 11.23 14.78 -11.08
C ALA A 307 9.76 14.42 -11.33
N PRO A 308 9.42 13.97 -12.53
CA PRO A 308 8.12 13.38 -12.83
C PRO A 308 7.84 12.14 -11.98
N MET A 309 6.65 12.04 -11.39
CA MET A 309 6.26 10.95 -10.48
C MET A 309 4.86 10.44 -10.77
N VAL A 310 4.69 9.11 -10.67
CA VAL A 310 3.39 8.45 -10.62
C VAL A 310 3.22 7.82 -9.25
N HIS A 311 2.13 8.15 -8.57
CA HIS A 311 1.63 7.46 -7.39
C HIS A 311 0.41 6.64 -7.79
N MET A 312 0.51 5.31 -7.69
CA MET A 312 -0.58 4.41 -8.04
C MET A 312 -0.97 3.55 -6.83
N SER A 313 -2.26 3.33 -6.62
CA SER A 313 -2.80 2.40 -5.63
C SER A 313 -4.22 1.99 -6.02
N SER A 314 -4.99 1.45 -5.08
CA SER A 314 -6.34 0.95 -5.33
C SER A 314 -7.21 0.96 -4.07
N TRP A 315 -8.54 0.91 -4.25
CA TRP A 315 -9.52 1.11 -3.18
C TRP A 315 -9.48 0.01 -2.11
N PHE A 316 -9.09 -1.22 -2.47
CA PHE A 316 -8.97 -2.34 -1.52
C PHE A 316 -7.51 -2.68 -1.20
N ASP A 317 -6.63 -1.70 -1.31
CA ASP A 317 -5.21 -1.72 -0.95
C ASP A 317 -5.01 -0.89 0.34
N PRO A 318 -4.05 -1.19 1.24
CA PRO A 318 -3.77 -0.34 2.40
C PRO A 318 -3.06 0.98 2.07
N TYR A 319 -2.82 1.31 0.78
CA TYR A 319 -2.03 2.48 0.38
C TYR A 319 -2.74 3.53 -0.49
N PRO A 320 -4.10 3.59 -0.63
CA PRO A 320 -4.73 4.66 -1.39
C PRO A 320 -4.52 6.03 -0.72
N ARG A 321 -4.55 6.08 0.62
CA ARG A 321 -4.21 7.29 1.39
C ARG A 321 -2.77 7.71 1.13
N THR A 322 -1.80 6.78 1.24
CA THR A 322 -0.39 7.04 0.94
C THR A 322 -0.19 7.64 -0.46
N ALA A 323 -0.83 7.07 -1.49
CA ALA A 323 -0.72 7.57 -2.86
C ALA A 323 -1.32 8.97 -2.99
N ALA A 324 -2.51 9.21 -2.41
CA ALA A 324 -3.21 10.48 -2.46
C ALA A 324 -2.47 11.58 -1.70
N ASP A 325 -2.00 11.34 -0.48
CA ASP A 325 -1.31 12.32 0.36
C ASP A 325 0.05 12.70 -0.25
N ASN A 326 0.82 11.72 -0.77
CA ASN A 326 2.05 12.02 -1.51
C ASN A 326 1.78 12.83 -2.78
N TYR A 327 0.71 12.49 -3.54
CA TYR A 327 0.31 13.28 -4.69
C TYR A 327 0.05 14.74 -4.31
N VAL A 328 -0.80 14.98 -3.31
CA VAL A 328 -1.16 16.33 -2.85
C VAL A 328 0.07 17.09 -2.35
N GLY A 329 0.86 16.46 -1.48
CA GLY A 329 2.03 17.10 -0.88
C GLY A 329 3.13 17.43 -1.89
N LEU A 330 3.41 16.54 -2.82
CA LEU A 330 4.46 16.72 -3.83
C LEU A 330 4.02 17.64 -4.96
N ARG A 331 2.75 17.54 -5.43
CA ARG A 331 2.22 18.45 -6.45
C ARG A 331 2.31 19.91 -6.04
N ALA A 332 2.11 20.21 -4.75
CA ALA A 332 2.23 21.56 -4.21
C ALA A 332 3.69 22.08 -4.15
N ARG A 333 4.69 21.18 -4.18
CA ARG A 333 6.10 21.52 -3.93
C ARG A 333 7.01 21.34 -5.14
N LYS A 334 6.68 20.42 -6.06
CA LYS A 334 7.56 20.03 -7.18
C LYS A 334 7.08 20.62 -8.50
N ARG A 335 8.04 20.92 -9.39
CA ARG A 335 7.77 21.42 -10.75
C ARG A 335 7.54 20.28 -11.74
N GLY A 336 8.14 19.12 -11.47
CA GLY A 336 7.88 17.91 -12.24
C GLY A 336 6.42 17.48 -12.10
N PRO A 337 5.79 16.93 -13.15
CA PRO A 337 4.41 16.46 -13.06
C PRO A 337 4.28 15.31 -12.05
N VAL A 338 3.32 15.44 -11.15
CA VAL A 338 2.92 14.39 -10.22
C VAL A 338 1.59 13.85 -10.67
N ARG A 339 1.43 12.53 -10.71
CA ARG A 339 0.22 11.84 -11.14
C ARG A 339 -0.29 10.88 -10.10
N LEU A 340 -1.62 10.74 -10.08
CA LEU A 340 -2.34 9.82 -9.21
C LEU A 340 -3.18 8.85 -10.04
N ILE A 341 -3.05 7.54 -9.75
CA ILE A 341 -3.86 6.48 -10.36
C ILE A 341 -4.47 5.63 -9.24
N LEU A 342 -5.81 5.51 -9.20
CA LEU A 342 -6.52 4.75 -8.17
C LEU A 342 -7.51 3.79 -8.83
N GLY A 343 -7.24 2.48 -8.72
CA GLY A 343 -8.06 1.42 -9.31
C GLY A 343 -8.95 0.69 -8.28
N PRO A 344 -9.80 -0.26 -8.72
CA PRO A 344 -10.70 -0.99 -7.82
C PRO A 344 -10.09 -2.27 -7.24
N TRP A 345 -8.78 -2.46 -7.35
CA TRP A 345 -8.08 -3.72 -7.10
C TRP A 345 -7.77 -3.94 -5.62
N THR A 346 -7.41 -5.16 -5.29
CA THR A 346 -6.58 -5.48 -4.14
C THR A 346 -5.11 -5.23 -4.48
N HIS A 347 -4.22 -5.49 -3.54
CA HIS A 347 -2.79 -5.16 -3.63
C HIS A 347 -2.09 -5.79 -4.84
N GLY A 348 -1.91 -5.02 -5.90
CA GLY A 348 -1.18 -5.43 -7.10
C GLY A 348 -1.94 -6.31 -8.10
N ASP A 349 -3.23 -6.59 -7.88
CA ASP A 349 -4.05 -7.47 -8.72
C ASP A 349 -4.73 -6.71 -9.88
N ARG A 350 -3.97 -5.91 -10.61
CA ARG A 350 -4.44 -4.95 -11.64
C ARG A 350 -5.01 -5.60 -12.90
N SER A 351 -4.76 -6.87 -13.13
CA SER A 351 -5.27 -7.65 -14.26
C SER A 351 -6.56 -8.40 -13.94
N LEU A 352 -7.10 -8.25 -12.71
CA LEU A 352 -8.37 -8.85 -12.31
C LEU A 352 -9.51 -7.83 -12.37
N THR A 353 -10.71 -8.30 -12.75
CA THR A 353 -11.93 -7.49 -12.77
C THR A 353 -12.61 -7.43 -11.41
N TRP A 354 -12.13 -8.18 -10.43
CA TRP A 354 -12.81 -8.42 -9.17
C TRP A 354 -11.89 -8.30 -7.95
N ALA A 355 -12.49 -7.98 -6.81
CA ALA A 355 -11.85 -8.07 -5.49
C ALA A 355 -12.84 -8.73 -4.52
N GLY A 356 -12.46 -9.84 -3.87
CA GLY A 356 -13.36 -10.60 -3.01
C GLY A 356 -14.56 -11.19 -3.76
N ASP A 357 -15.77 -10.92 -3.27
CA ASP A 357 -17.02 -11.41 -3.84
C ASP A 357 -17.65 -10.47 -4.88
N VAL A 358 -16.94 -9.42 -5.28
CA VAL A 358 -17.47 -8.33 -6.12
C VAL A 358 -16.67 -8.21 -7.41
N ASP A 359 -17.37 -8.13 -8.54
CA ASP A 359 -16.84 -7.92 -9.88
C ASP A 359 -17.15 -6.49 -10.34
N PHE A 360 -16.13 -5.74 -10.71
CA PHE A 360 -16.21 -4.35 -11.16
C PHE A 360 -16.34 -4.22 -12.67
N GLY A 361 -16.47 -5.35 -13.37
CA GLY A 361 -16.66 -5.41 -14.83
C GLY A 361 -15.35 -5.34 -15.62
N PRO A 362 -15.46 -5.50 -16.96
CA PRO A 362 -14.28 -5.62 -17.83
C PRO A 362 -13.42 -4.36 -17.91
N GLU A 363 -13.98 -3.19 -17.57
CA GLU A 363 -13.22 -1.94 -17.52
C GLU A 363 -12.33 -1.82 -16.27
N ALA A 364 -12.49 -2.71 -15.29
CA ALA A 364 -11.75 -2.64 -14.02
C ALA A 364 -10.26 -2.96 -14.17
N THR A 365 -9.82 -3.64 -15.21
CA THR A 365 -8.41 -3.97 -15.40
C THR A 365 -7.60 -2.74 -15.80
N LEU A 366 -6.29 -2.75 -15.49
CA LEU A 366 -5.37 -1.76 -16.00
C LEU A 366 -5.18 -1.94 -17.52
N ASP A 367 -5.06 -3.21 -17.93
CA ASP A 367 -4.79 -3.61 -19.30
C ASP A 367 -5.92 -3.19 -20.23
N GLY A 368 -5.59 -2.48 -21.31
CA GLY A 368 -6.52 -1.95 -22.30
C GLY A 368 -7.23 -0.64 -21.89
N GLN A 369 -7.15 -0.23 -20.61
CA GLN A 369 -7.78 0.98 -20.10
C GLN A 369 -6.78 2.12 -19.85
N LEU A 370 -5.67 1.84 -19.19
CA LEU A 370 -4.63 2.83 -18.88
C LEU A 370 -3.44 2.71 -19.86
N ALA A 371 -3.13 1.51 -20.26
CA ALA A 371 -2.15 1.16 -21.30
C ALA A 371 -2.52 -0.23 -21.84
N ARG A 372 -1.79 -0.76 -22.85
CA ARG A 372 -1.98 -2.12 -23.33
C ARG A 372 -1.82 -3.14 -22.20
N ASP A 373 -0.80 -2.92 -21.35
CA ASP A 373 -0.49 -3.71 -20.16
C ASP A 373 0.32 -2.87 -19.14
N TYR A 374 0.59 -3.43 -17.97
CA TYR A 374 1.33 -2.77 -16.90
C TYR A 374 2.80 -2.45 -17.28
N TRP A 375 3.41 -3.26 -18.16
CA TRP A 375 4.78 -3.00 -18.60
C TRP A 375 4.83 -1.80 -19.53
N GLU A 376 3.91 -1.71 -20.50
CA GLU A 376 3.81 -0.57 -21.41
C GLU A 376 3.54 0.74 -20.66
N LEU A 377 2.67 0.73 -19.65
CA LEU A 377 2.40 1.92 -18.83
C LEU A 377 3.70 2.51 -18.25
N ARG A 378 4.57 1.66 -17.71
CA ARG A 378 5.86 2.08 -17.15
C ARG A 378 6.89 2.42 -18.22
N VAL A 379 6.97 1.64 -19.29
CA VAL A 379 7.88 1.91 -20.43
C VAL A 379 7.57 3.27 -21.03
N ARG A 380 6.30 3.58 -21.35
CA ARG A 380 5.90 4.89 -21.88
C ARG A 380 6.29 6.04 -20.95
N TRP A 381 6.12 5.86 -19.65
CA TRP A 381 6.54 6.84 -18.65
C TRP A 381 8.04 7.12 -18.70
N PHE A 382 8.86 6.08 -18.62
CA PHE A 382 10.31 6.24 -18.62
C PHE A 382 10.87 6.63 -20.00
N ASP A 383 10.32 6.16 -21.09
CA ASP A 383 10.70 6.56 -22.45
C ASP A 383 10.55 8.06 -22.64
N HIS A 384 9.44 8.64 -22.19
CA HIS A 384 9.24 10.08 -22.26
C HIS A 384 10.25 10.83 -21.39
N TRP A 385 10.29 10.49 -20.10
CA TRP A 385 11.03 11.28 -19.13
C TRP A 385 12.53 11.00 -19.08
N LEU A 386 13.01 9.82 -19.39
CA LEU A 386 14.44 9.48 -19.35
C LEU A 386 15.11 9.54 -20.73
N ARG A 387 14.36 9.27 -21.81
CA ARG A 387 14.89 9.21 -23.16
C ARG A 387 14.41 10.36 -24.06
N GLY A 388 13.42 11.14 -23.64
CA GLY A 388 12.87 12.27 -24.39
C GLY A 388 12.00 11.87 -25.58
N ILE A 389 11.40 10.67 -25.55
CA ILE A 389 10.50 10.20 -26.62
C ILE A 389 9.14 10.90 -26.46
N ASP A 390 8.68 11.60 -27.50
CA ASP A 390 7.34 12.18 -27.52
C ASP A 390 6.29 11.10 -27.79
N ASN A 391 5.73 10.55 -26.73
CA ASN A 391 4.70 9.51 -26.76
C ASN A 391 3.38 9.97 -26.13
N GLY A 392 3.25 11.26 -25.83
CA GLY A 392 2.02 11.87 -25.31
C GLY A 392 1.77 11.71 -23.81
N VAL A 393 2.65 11.05 -23.09
CA VAL A 393 2.50 10.84 -21.64
C VAL A 393 2.39 12.16 -20.87
N ASP A 394 3.10 13.20 -21.27
CA ASP A 394 3.08 14.54 -20.66
C ASP A 394 1.72 15.24 -20.74
N ARG A 395 0.86 14.83 -21.69
CA ARG A 395 -0.48 15.40 -21.95
C ARG A 395 -1.62 14.60 -21.30
N GLU A 396 -1.32 13.48 -20.66
CA GLU A 396 -2.33 12.69 -19.97
C GLU A 396 -2.83 13.39 -18.69
N PRO A 397 -4.07 13.13 -18.23
CA PRO A 397 -4.63 13.74 -17.01
C PRO A 397 -3.77 13.51 -15.78
N ALA A 398 -3.78 14.47 -14.85
CA ALA A 398 -3.04 14.37 -13.59
C ALA A 398 -3.57 13.26 -12.68
N VAL A 399 -4.88 13.06 -12.67
CA VAL A 399 -5.57 12.06 -11.85
C VAL A 399 -6.39 11.12 -12.73
N ARG A 400 -6.23 9.83 -12.53
CA ARG A 400 -7.10 8.77 -13.07
C ARG A 400 -7.61 7.92 -11.92
N TYR A 401 -8.90 7.74 -11.84
CA TYR A 401 -9.52 6.97 -10.78
C TYR A 401 -10.69 6.15 -11.31
N PHE A 402 -10.94 5.02 -10.67
CA PHE A 402 -12.03 4.14 -11.02
C PHE A 402 -13.22 4.42 -10.10
N VAL A 403 -14.35 4.82 -10.66
CA VAL A 403 -15.62 4.92 -9.93
C VAL A 403 -16.27 3.54 -9.96
N MET A 404 -16.38 2.90 -8.81
CA MET A 404 -17.11 1.65 -8.63
C MET A 404 -18.61 1.88 -8.71
N GLY A 405 -19.39 0.86 -9.08
CA GLY A 405 -20.85 0.96 -9.14
C GLY A 405 -21.41 1.13 -10.55
N GLY A 406 -22.70 0.90 -10.68
CA GLY A 406 -23.43 1.01 -11.94
C GLY A 406 -23.64 -0.31 -12.68
N GLY A 407 -23.19 -1.44 -12.12
CA GLY A 407 -23.48 -2.79 -12.62
C GLY A 407 -24.92 -3.22 -12.41
N SER A 408 -25.20 -4.47 -12.73
CA SER A 408 -26.56 -5.01 -12.67
C SER A 408 -27.06 -5.36 -11.27
N GLY A 409 -26.17 -5.44 -10.27
CA GLY A 409 -26.48 -5.91 -8.92
C GLY A 409 -26.87 -7.40 -8.86
N ARG A 410 -26.61 -8.15 -9.92
CA ARG A 410 -26.93 -9.59 -10.03
C ARG A 410 -25.65 -10.41 -9.83
N LYS A 411 -25.85 -11.70 -9.60
CA LYS A 411 -24.74 -12.64 -9.54
C LYS A 411 -24.24 -12.94 -10.96
N ASN A 412 -22.95 -12.76 -11.21
CA ASN A 412 -22.36 -13.13 -12.49
C ASN A 412 -22.06 -14.64 -12.58
N ALA A 413 -21.53 -15.10 -13.71
CA ALA A 413 -21.23 -16.52 -13.93
C ALA A 413 -20.18 -17.11 -12.95
N ALA A 414 -19.34 -16.27 -12.36
CA ALA A 414 -18.37 -16.67 -11.34
C ALA A 414 -18.95 -16.64 -9.90
N GLY A 415 -20.23 -16.32 -9.75
CA GLY A 415 -20.92 -16.24 -8.47
C GLY A 415 -20.69 -14.94 -7.70
N ARG A 416 -20.04 -13.92 -8.31
CA ARG A 416 -19.77 -12.62 -7.69
C ARG A 416 -20.87 -11.61 -7.99
N LEU A 417 -21.01 -10.62 -7.11
CA LEU A 417 -21.88 -9.47 -7.35
C LEU A 417 -21.34 -8.67 -8.55
N ASP A 418 -22.12 -8.47 -9.59
CA ASP A 418 -21.83 -7.55 -10.69
C ASP A 418 -22.12 -6.11 -10.21
N HIS A 419 -21.09 -5.49 -9.63
CA HIS A 419 -21.12 -4.12 -9.14
C HIS A 419 -20.80 -3.11 -10.25
N GLY A 420 -19.94 -3.50 -11.20
CA GLY A 420 -19.52 -2.65 -12.30
C GLY A 420 -18.64 -1.48 -11.88
N GLY A 421 -18.42 -0.58 -12.81
CA GLY A 421 -17.64 0.64 -12.60
C GLY A 421 -17.03 1.17 -13.90
N ARG A 422 -16.32 2.31 -13.81
CA ARG A 422 -15.69 2.94 -14.97
C ARG A 422 -14.52 3.84 -14.56
N TRP A 423 -13.55 3.99 -15.44
CA TRP A 423 -12.48 4.97 -15.29
C TRP A 423 -12.97 6.40 -15.53
N ARG A 424 -12.46 7.32 -14.73
CA ARG A 424 -12.59 8.77 -14.90
C ARG A 424 -11.24 9.45 -14.77
N SER A 425 -11.20 10.70 -15.24
CA SER A 425 -10.05 11.58 -15.13
C SER A 425 -10.43 12.87 -14.44
N ALA A 426 -9.46 13.46 -13.72
CA ALA A 426 -9.60 14.76 -13.13
C ALA A 426 -8.27 15.54 -13.22
N ASP A 427 -8.35 16.85 -13.05
CA ASP A 427 -7.18 17.75 -13.08
C ASP A 427 -6.47 17.78 -11.73
N ASP A 428 -7.17 17.42 -10.64
CA ASP A 428 -6.60 17.45 -9.29
C ASP A 428 -7.30 16.47 -8.34
N TRP A 429 -6.69 16.26 -7.16
CA TRP A 429 -7.20 15.47 -6.04
C TRP A 429 -6.96 16.21 -4.71
N PRO A 430 -7.91 16.25 -3.73
CA PRO A 430 -9.30 15.76 -3.88
C PRO A 430 -10.03 16.41 -5.06
N LEU A 431 -11.12 15.78 -5.54
CA LEU A 431 -11.82 16.27 -6.73
C LEU A 431 -12.37 17.68 -6.51
N PRO A 432 -12.08 18.65 -7.40
CA PRO A 432 -12.52 20.03 -7.21
C PRO A 432 -14.06 20.22 -7.20
N ASN A 433 -14.81 19.25 -7.75
CA ASN A 433 -16.26 19.25 -7.80
C ASN A 433 -16.91 18.32 -6.78
N ALA A 434 -16.15 17.76 -5.85
CA ALA A 434 -16.69 17.05 -4.70
C ALA A 434 -17.05 18.05 -3.59
N VAL A 435 -18.26 17.92 -3.07
CA VAL A 435 -18.79 18.77 -1.99
C VAL A 435 -18.83 17.97 -0.70
N GLU A 436 -18.09 18.39 0.30
CA GLU A 436 -18.14 17.80 1.63
C GLU A 436 -19.55 17.95 2.22
N THR A 437 -20.26 16.86 2.38
CA THR A 437 -21.66 16.82 2.80
C THR A 437 -21.79 16.00 4.08
N PRO A 438 -22.16 16.60 5.22
CA PRO A 438 -22.38 15.85 6.44
C PRO A 438 -23.66 15.03 6.37
N TYR A 439 -23.58 13.78 6.84
CA TYR A 439 -24.70 12.89 7.07
C TYR A 439 -24.74 12.55 8.57
N TYR A 440 -25.78 13.02 9.23
CA TYR A 440 -25.93 12.90 10.69
C TYR A 440 -26.54 11.55 11.09
N LEU A 441 -26.08 11.03 12.22
CA LEU A 441 -26.56 9.80 12.83
C LEU A 441 -27.78 10.11 13.71
N ASP A 442 -28.73 9.19 13.74
CA ASP A 442 -29.92 9.25 14.60
C ASP A 442 -30.11 7.93 15.37
N ALA A 443 -30.64 7.99 16.60
CA ALA A 443 -30.82 6.83 17.45
C ALA A 443 -31.83 5.80 16.92
N GLY A 444 -32.65 6.16 15.95
CA GLY A 444 -33.47 5.22 15.18
C GLY A 444 -32.72 4.43 14.13
N GLY A 445 -31.39 4.63 13.98
CA GLY A 445 -30.55 3.98 12.97
C GLY A 445 -30.61 4.67 11.61
N SER A 446 -31.11 5.92 11.53
CA SER A 446 -31.11 6.66 10.28
C SER A 446 -29.80 7.44 10.08
N LEU A 447 -29.48 7.67 8.80
CA LEU A 447 -28.37 8.48 8.34
C LEU A 447 -28.92 9.50 7.33
N SER A 448 -28.82 10.80 7.61
CA SER A 448 -29.43 11.82 6.77
C SER A 448 -28.66 13.15 6.79
N PRO A 449 -28.76 14.01 5.78
CA PRO A 449 -28.13 15.34 5.77
C PRO A 449 -28.82 16.34 6.73
N THR A 450 -29.88 15.95 7.43
CA THR A 450 -30.63 16.82 8.36
C THR A 450 -29.96 16.79 9.73
N GLU A 451 -29.60 17.96 10.25
CA GLU A 451 -29.05 18.08 11.62
C GLU A 451 -30.06 17.62 12.67
N PRO A 452 -29.59 16.95 13.75
CA PRO A 452 -30.47 16.53 14.84
C PRO A 452 -31.02 17.75 15.59
N ASP A 453 -32.31 17.72 15.92
CA ASP A 453 -33.01 18.75 16.69
C ASP A 453 -33.44 18.30 18.10
N ILE A 454 -33.14 17.05 18.46
CA ILE A 454 -33.49 16.43 19.74
C ILE A 454 -32.43 16.78 20.80
N ASP A 455 -32.87 17.05 22.00
CA ASP A 455 -32.02 17.23 23.18
C ASP A 455 -31.75 15.86 23.82
N GLU A 456 -30.47 15.52 23.99
CA GLU A 456 -30.00 14.29 24.65
C GLU A 456 -30.46 12.96 24.02
N THR A 457 -29.76 12.58 22.94
CA THR A 457 -29.95 11.29 22.26
C THR A 457 -28.61 10.54 22.13
N ARG A 458 -28.63 9.23 22.42
CA ARG A 458 -27.44 8.38 22.38
C ARG A 458 -27.81 6.91 22.17
N LEU A 459 -26.85 6.14 21.63
CA LEU A 459 -26.87 4.67 21.65
C LEU A 459 -25.65 4.15 22.42
N THR A 460 -25.87 3.07 23.15
CA THR A 460 -24.85 2.44 24.01
C THR A 460 -24.76 0.96 23.72
N TYR A 461 -23.53 0.44 23.70
CA TYR A 461 -23.24 -0.98 23.48
C TYR A 461 -22.09 -1.45 24.36
N LEU A 462 -21.94 -2.77 24.48
CA LEU A 462 -20.83 -3.39 25.19
C LEU A 462 -19.78 -3.83 24.15
N TYR A 463 -18.54 -3.47 24.37
CA TYR A 463 -17.40 -4.01 23.64
C TYR A 463 -16.62 -4.97 24.53
N ASP A 464 -16.59 -6.25 24.12
CA ASP A 464 -15.79 -7.30 24.76
C ASP A 464 -14.59 -7.65 23.86
N PRO A 465 -13.35 -7.38 24.29
CA PRO A 465 -12.17 -7.79 23.53
C PRO A 465 -12.02 -9.30 23.32
N ALA A 466 -12.76 -10.14 24.04
CA ALA A 466 -12.79 -11.58 23.84
C ALA A 466 -13.73 -12.03 22.70
N ASP A 467 -14.66 -11.17 22.28
CA ASP A 467 -15.57 -11.39 21.14
C ASP A 467 -15.58 -10.18 20.18
N PRO A 468 -14.45 -9.85 19.55
CA PRO A 468 -14.35 -8.69 18.67
C PRO A 468 -15.12 -8.88 17.37
N VAL A 469 -15.55 -7.78 16.75
CA VAL A 469 -16.15 -7.79 15.42
C VAL A 469 -15.15 -8.32 14.40
N PRO A 470 -15.50 -9.40 13.65
CA PRO A 470 -14.62 -9.97 12.63
C PRO A 470 -14.34 -9.00 11.47
N SER A 471 -13.10 -9.01 10.96
CA SER A 471 -12.76 -8.32 9.71
C SER A 471 -13.27 -9.10 8.51
N VAL A 472 -14.25 -8.53 7.80
CA VAL A 472 -14.81 -9.09 6.56
C VAL A 472 -14.36 -8.23 5.39
N GLY A 473 -13.25 -8.62 4.75
CA GLY A 473 -12.65 -7.85 3.68
C GLY A 473 -12.01 -6.53 4.12
N GLY A 474 -11.94 -5.57 3.21
CA GLY A 474 -11.37 -4.24 3.45
C GLY A 474 -10.01 -4.03 2.79
N THR A 475 -9.28 -3.02 3.26
CA THR A 475 -8.00 -2.55 2.70
C THR A 475 -6.81 -3.35 3.24
N ILE A 476 -6.81 -4.66 3.03
CA ILE A 476 -5.84 -5.59 3.62
C ILE A 476 -4.92 -6.18 2.55
N THR A 477 -3.62 -6.17 2.82
CA THR A 477 -2.62 -6.97 2.10
C THR A 477 -1.79 -7.80 3.07
N SER A 478 -1.10 -8.83 2.56
CA SER A 478 -0.20 -9.67 3.36
C SER A 478 -0.85 -10.37 4.55
N GLY A 479 -2.18 -10.36 4.64
CA GLY A 479 -2.95 -10.92 5.76
C GLY A 479 -3.09 -12.43 5.77
N ALA A 480 -2.93 -13.08 4.62
CA ALA A 480 -3.09 -14.53 4.52
C ALA A 480 -2.12 -15.30 5.44
N PRO A 481 -2.58 -16.40 6.07
CA PRO A 481 -3.88 -17.04 5.91
C PRO A 481 -4.98 -16.51 6.84
N ILE A 482 -4.74 -15.51 7.66
CA ILE A 482 -5.61 -15.04 8.74
C ILE A 482 -6.70 -14.09 8.25
N MET A 483 -6.37 -13.20 7.31
CA MET A 483 -7.28 -12.18 6.81
C MET A 483 -7.11 -11.96 5.30
N VAL A 484 -8.15 -11.52 4.65
CA VAL A 484 -8.21 -11.25 3.21
C VAL A 484 -8.74 -9.86 2.94
N GLY A 485 -8.13 -9.14 1.98
CA GLY A 485 -8.61 -7.85 1.47
C GLY A 485 -9.63 -8.02 0.35
N GLY A 486 -10.43 -6.97 0.13
CA GLY A 486 -11.41 -6.92 -0.95
C GLY A 486 -12.80 -6.51 -0.51
N ALA A 487 -13.73 -6.54 -1.45
CA ALA A 487 -15.14 -6.23 -1.27
C ALA A 487 -15.94 -7.51 -0.99
N PHE A 488 -16.70 -7.51 0.11
CA PHE A 488 -17.49 -8.65 0.54
C PHE A 488 -18.82 -8.19 1.14
N ASP A 489 -19.81 -9.09 1.11
CA ASP A 489 -21.00 -8.92 1.94
C ASP A 489 -20.61 -8.93 3.43
N GLN A 490 -21.04 -7.93 4.17
CA GLN A 490 -20.69 -7.77 5.59
C GLN A 490 -21.44 -8.76 6.48
N ARG A 491 -21.10 -10.03 6.28
CA ARG A 491 -21.65 -11.22 6.94
C ARG A 491 -20.51 -12.14 7.37
N GLU A 492 -20.63 -12.73 8.53
CA GLU A 492 -19.76 -13.80 8.99
C GLU A 492 -19.78 -15.00 8.03
N ARG A 493 -18.64 -15.67 7.89
CA ARG A 493 -18.48 -16.93 7.12
C ARG A 493 -17.34 -17.75 7.73
N GLU A 494 -17.30 -19.03 7.43
CA GLU A 494 -16.27 -19.96 7.90
C GLU A 494 -14.83 -19.51 7.52
N ASP A 495 -14.68 -18.85 6.39
CA ASP A 495 -13.37 -18.39 5.86
C ASP A 495 -12.91 -17.04 6.44
N PHE A 496 -13.73 -16.35 7.23
CA PHE A 496 -13.32 -15.14 7.95
C PHE A 496 -12.95 -15.45 9.39
N PHE A 497 -11.73 -15.08 9.77
CA PHE A 497 -11.22 -15.31 11.11
C PHE A 497 -12.11 -14.61 12.17
N GLY A 498 -12.48 -15.35 13.21
CA GLY A 498 -13.34 -14.86 14.28
C GLY A 498 -14.83 -15.05 14.05
N SER A 499 -15.25 -15.41 12.84
CA SER A 499 -16.65 -15.72 12.55
C SER A 499 -17.13 -16.98 13.27
N THR A 500 -18.40 -16.96 13.70
CA THR A 500 -19.02 -18.07 14.42
C THR A 500 -20.40 -18.40 13.86
N GLU A 501 -20.77 -19.70 13.89
CA GLU A 501 -22.13 -20.09 13.51
C GLU A 501 -23.19 -19.42 14.44
N PRO A 502 -24.32 -18.98 13.91
CA PRO A 502 -24.89 -19.29 12.57
C PRO A 502 -24.49 -18.32 11.46
N PHE A 503 -23.33 -17.66 11.49
CA PHE A 503 -22.81 -16.76 10.45
C PHE A 503 -23.79 -15.64 10.07
N ARG A 504 -24.02 -14.73 11.00
CA ARG A 504 -24.98 -13.63 10.84
C ARG A 504 -24.39 -12.44 10.09
N PRO A 505 -25.24 -11.56 9.54
CA PRO A 505 -24.81 -10.23 9.15
C PRO A 505 -24.14 -9.51 10.33
N LEU A 506 -23.02 -8.80 10.10
CA LEU A 506 -22.37 -8.01 11.15
C LEU A 506 -23.31 -6.96 11.75
N ALA A 507 -24.28 -6.49 10.96
CA ALA A 507 -25.35 -5.59 11.40
C ALA A 507 -26.26 -6.14 12.52
N GLU A 508 -26.28 -7.44 12.72
CA GLU A 508 -27.09 -8.08 13.79
C GLU A 508 -26.32 -8.25 15.09
N ARG A 509 -25.02 -7.92 15.11
CA ARG A 509 -24.23 -7.92 16.34
C ARG A 509 -24.64 -6.77 17.25
N ALA A 510 -24.74 -7.04 18.55
CA ALA A 510 -25.12 -6.04 19.54
C ALA A 510 -24.05 -4.95 19.76
N ASP A 511 -22.81 -5.19 19.31
CA ASP A 511 -21.67 -4.28 19.39
C ASP A 511 -21.39 -3.54 18.07
N VAL A 512 -22.33 -3.60 17.10
CA VAL A 512 -22.30 -2.84 15.85
C VAL A 512 -23.51 -1.91 15.78
N LEU A 513 -23.30 -0.62 15.83
CA LEU A 513 -24.33 0.38 15.59
C LEU A 513 -24.46 0.63 14.10
N VAL A 514 -25.68 0.51 13.57
CA VAL A 514 -25.99 0.63 12.15
C VAL A 514 -26.77 1.90 11.88
N PHE A 515 -26.27 2.74 10.96
CA PHE A 515 -26.94 3.95 10.51
C PHE A 515 -27.02 3.92 8.99
N GLN A 516 -28.22 4.07 8.43
CA GLN A 516 -28.40 4.02 6.98
C GLN A 516 -29.43 5.02 6.47
N THR A 517 -29.24 5.47 5.23
CA THR A 517 -30.22 6.31 4.57
C THR A 517 -31.50 5.53 4.26
N GLU A 518 -32.62 6.24 3.97
CA GLU A 518 -33.69 5.63 3.21
C GLU A 518 -33.16 5.18 1.84
N PRO A 519 -33.86 4.28 1.12
CA PRO A 519 -33.48 3.98 -0.27
C PRO A 519 -33.32 5.28 -1.06
N LEU A 520 -32.19 5.40 -1.74
CA LEU A 520 -31.88 6.61 -2.50
C LEU A 520 -32.89 6.81 -3.65
N ASP A 521 -33.39 8.01 -3.84
CA ASP A 521 -34.28 8.37 -4.94
C ASP A 521 -33.52 8.52 -6.27
N SER A 522 -32.24 8.81 -6.23
CA SER A 522 -31.33 9.00 -7.37
C SER A 522 -29.94 8.47 -7.07
N ASP A 523 -29.15 8.27 -8.12
CA ASP A 523 -27.76 7.87 -7.99
C ASP A 523 -26.96 8.97 -7.26
N VAL A 524 -26.08 8.55 -6.33
CA VAL A 524 -25.18 9.41 -5.55
C VAL A 524 -23.75 8.92 -5.69
N GLU A 525 -22.85 9.75 -6.21
CA GLU A 525 -21.43 9.43 -6.30
C GLU A 525 -20.69 10.04 -5.11
N VAL A 526 -20.00 9.19 -4.36
CA VAL A 526 -19.09 9.56 -3.26
C VAL A 526 -17.67 9.27 -3.73
N THR A 527 -16.84 10.30 -3.86
CA THR A 527 -15.44 10.15 -4.31
C THR A 527 -14.52 11.08 -3.54
N GLY A 528 -13.65 10.51 -2.72
CA GLY A 528 -12.69 11.26 -1.92
C GLY A 528 -12.37 10.62 -0.57
N PRO A 529 -11.65 11.33 0.30
CA PRO A 529 -11.43 10.93 1.69
C PRO A 529 -12.72 11.03 2.50
N LEU A 530 -12.91 10.12 3.45
CA LEU A 530 -14.07 10.12 4.36
C LEU A 530 -13.64 10.45 5.78
N VAL A 531 -14.47 11.24 6.46
CA VAL A 531 -14.25 11.62 7.86
C VAL A 531 -15.51 11.39 8.67
N ALA A 532 -15.45 10.51 9.68
CA ALA A 532 -16.51 10.41 10.67
C ALA A 532 -16.12 11.21 11.93
N ARG A 533 -17.00 12.08 12.38
CA ARG A 533 -16.90 12.84 13.62
C ARG A 533 -17.92 12.32 14.61
N LEU A 534 -17.45 11.67 15.66
CA LEU A 534 -18.30 11.02 16.64
C LEU A 534 -18.14 11.68 18.00
N TRP A 535 -19.24 11.98 18.64
CA TRP A 535 -19.29 12.32 20.05
C TRP A 535 -19.47 11.04 20.85
N ILE A 536 -18.46 10.70 21.66
CA ILE A 536 -18.39 9.38 22.33
C ILE A 536 -18.14 9.52 23.83
N SER A 537 -18.50 8.49 24.56
CA SER A 537 -18.03 8.28 25.94
C SER A 537 -17.85 6.79 26.21
N SER A 538 -17.03 6.46 27.20
CA SER A 538 -16.79 5.08 27.66
C SER A 538 -16.72 5.05 29.19
N ASP A 539 -16.99 3.89 29.78
CA ASP A 539 -16.70 3.62 31.20
C ASP A 539 -15.25 3.14 31.42
N GLY A 540 -14.49 2.96 30.32
CA GLY A 540 -13.08 2.58 30.33
C GLY A 540 -12.15 3.78 30.22
N PRO A 541 -10.87 3.64 30.65
CA PRO A 541 -9.86 4.67 30.50
C PRO A 541 -9.32 4.77 29.06
N ASP A 542 -9.59 3.79 28.21
CA ASP A 542 -9.28 3.76 26.78
C ASP A 542 -10.19 2.75 26.08
N THR A 543 -10.46 2.99 24.81
CA THR A 543 -11.20 2.09 23.90
C THR A 543 -10.97 2.54 22.46
N ASP A 544 -11.41 1.75 21.49
CA ASP A 544 -11.35 2.13 20.08
C ASP A 544 -12.78 2.38 19.55
N PHE A 545 -12.89 3.22 18.51
CA PHE A 545 -14.08 3.33 17.67
C PHE A 545 -13.70 3.15 16.21
N THR A 546 -14.54 2.39 15.48
CA THR A 546 -14.42 2.17 14.06
C THR A 546 -15.59 2.80 13.31
N ALA A 547 -15.36 3.18 12.06
CA ALA A 547 -16.41 3.61 11.14
C ALA A 547 -16.18 2.93 9.79
N LYS A 548 -17.22 2.26 9.26
CA LYS A 548 -17.17 1.51 8.00
C LYS A 548 -18.28 2.00 7.07
N LEU A 549 -17.92 2.43 5.86
CA LEU A 549 -18.87 2.81 4.82
C LEU A 549 -19.24 1.59 3.98
N ILE A 550 -20.53 1.44 3.73
CA ILE A 550 -21.12 0.27 3.09
C ILE A 550 -22.15 0.70 2.04
N ASP A 551 -22.12 0.08 0.87
CA ASP A 551 -23.17 0.17 -0.16
C ASP A 551 -24.16 -0.98 0.05
N VAL A 552 -25.41 -0.67 0.43
CA VAL A 552 -26.43 -1.67 0.70
C VAL A 552 -27.36 -1.82 -0.50
N TYR A 553 -27.25 -2.96 -1.13
CA TYR A 553 -28.11 -3.39 -2.23
C TYR A 553 -29.49 -3.85 -1.74
N PRO A 554 -30.56 -3.53 -2.47
CA PRO A 554 -31.87 -4.08 -2.18
C PRO A 554 -31.90 -5.59 -2.39
N ALA A 555 -32.87 -6.26 -1.74
CA ALA A 555 -33.12 -7.69 -1.95
C ALA A 555 -33.45 -8.01 -3.42
N THR A 556 -32.84 -9.07 -3.94
CA THR A 556 -33.03 -9.58 -5.31
C THR A 556 -33.21 -11.10 -5.28
N ALA A 557 -33.50 -11.70 -6.43
CA ALA A 557 -33.57 -13.17 -6.53
C ALA A 557 -32.24 -13.86 -6.27
N ASP A 558 -31.10 -13.19 -6.57
CA ASP A 558 -29.76 -13.71 -6.36
C ASP A 558 -29.25 -13.44 -4.92
N TYR A 559 -29.76 -12.39 -4.30
CA TYR A 559 -29.44 -11.95 -2.94
C TYR A 559 -30.74 -11.64 -2.18
N PRO A 560 -31.44 -12.67 -1.65
CA PRO A 560 -32.76 -12.49 -1.02
C PRO A 560 -32.78 -11.59 0.22
N GLU A 561 -31.64 -11.45 0.89
CA GLU A 561 -31.44 -10.58 2.05
C GLU A 561 -30.75 -9.25 1.69
N GLY A 562 -30.55 -9.00 0.39
CA GLY A 562 -29.71 -7.91 -0.09
C GLY A 562 -28.22 -8.29 -0.05
N PHE A 563 -27.35 -7.29 -0.28
CA PHE A 563 -25.89 -7.44 -0.21
C PHE A 563 -25.32 -6.15 0.37
N ALA A 564 -24.59 -6.26 1.47
CA ALA A 564 -24.00 -5.11 2.17
C ALA A 564 -22.50 -5.03 1.86
N MET A 565 -22.12 -4.34 0.79
CA MET A 565 -20.74 -4.28 0.29
C MET A 565 -19.92 -3.27 1.07
N ASN A 566 -18.80 -3.68 1.70
CA ASN A 566 -17.84 -2.75 2.29
C ASN A 566 -17.10 -1.95 1.21
N LEU A 567 -16.91 -0.65 1.48
CA LEU A 567 -16.18 0.28 0.61
C LEU A 567 -14.85 0.70 1.23
N THR A 568 -14.89 1.21 2.44
CA THR A 568 -13.72 1.66 3.20
C THR A 568 -14.04 1.67 4.69
N ASP A 569 -13.02 1.64 5.51
CA ASP A 569 -13.14 1.74 6.96
C ASP A 569 -12.01 2.58 7.58
N GLY A 570 -12.21 2.96 8.83
CA GLY A 570 -11.23 3.65 9.65
C GLY A 570 -11.44 3.33 11.12
N ILE A 571 -10.43 3.68 11.93
CA ILE A 571 -10.40 3.45 13.37
C ILE A 571 -9.76 4.64 14.08
N ILE A 572 -10.15 4.87 15.34
CA ILE A 572 -9.46 5.76 16.28
C ILE A 572 -9.28 5.06 17.62
N ARG A 573 -8.08 5.04 18.14
CA ARG A 573 -7.78 4.67 19.53
C ARG A 573 -7.89 5.91 20.40
N CYS A 574 -8.85 5.93 21.32
CA CYS A 574 -9.31 7.15 21.99
C CYS A 574 -8.23 7.88 22.80
N ARG A 575 -7.18 7.20 23.25
CA ARG A 575 -6.04 7.87 23.90
C ARG A 575 -5.34 8.90 22.99
N TYR A 576 -5.45 8.74 21.65
CA TYR A 576 -4.83 9.63 20.65
C TYR A 576 -5.79 10.70 20.09
N ARG A 577 -7.01 10.83 20.65
CA ARG A 577 -8.04 11.78 20.15
C ARG A 577 -7.58 13.22 20.07
N ASP A 578 -6.69 13.64 20.98
CA ASP A 578 -6.22 15.03 21.07
C ASP A 578 -4.81 15.22 20.50
N SER A 579 -3.98 14.17 20.52
CA SER A 579 -2.59 14.25 20.05
C SER A 579 -2.01 12.86 19.77
N TRP A 580 -1.35 12.72 18.64
CA TRP A 580 -0.59 11.52 18.29
C TRP A 580 0.73 11.41 19.07
N GLU A 581 1.32 12.55 19.46
CA GLU A 581 2.61 12.62 20.16
C GLU A 581 2.48 12.52 21.68
N SER A 582 1.33 12.90 22.22
CA SER A 582 1.08 13.00 23.67
C SER A 582 -0.30 12.44 24.00
N PRO A 583 -0.44 11.12 24.03
CA PRO A 583 -1.73 10.48 24.28
C PRO A 583 -2.25 10.80 25.68
N SER A 584 -3.57 10.88 25.82
CA SER A 584 -4.26 11.08 27.09
C SER A 584 -5.37 10.04 27.26
N LEU A 585 -5.40 9.36 28.41
CA LEU A 585 -6.47 8.42 28.74
C LEU A 585 -7.81 9.16 28.91
N MET A 586 -8.89 8.45 28.65
CA MET A 586 -10.25 8.96 28.87
C MET A 586 -10.58 9.00 30.37
N GLU A 587 -11.37 9.98 30.75
CA GLU A 587 -12.07 9.96 32.05
C GLU A 587 -13.40 9.23 31.87
N PRO A 588 -13.67 8.16 32.64
CA PRO A 588 -14.89 7.39 32.51
C PRO A 588 -16.17 8.24 32.56
N GLY A 589 -17.04 8.07 31.56
CA GLY A 589 -18.29 8.79 31.41
C GLY A 589 -18.20 10.21 30.86
N THR A 590 -16.99 10.76 30.66
CA THR A 590 -16.79 12.06 30.01
C THR A 590 -17.04 11.91 28.51
N VAL A 591 -17.71 12.90 27.92
CA VAL A 591 -17.99 12.91 26.48
C VAL A 591 -16.87 13.64 25.74
N TYR A 592 -16.40 13.03 24.67
CA TYR A 592 -15.35 13.57 23.79
C TYR A 592 -15.82 13.57 22.32
N GLU A 593 -15.36 14.52 21.55
CA GLU A 593 -15.41 14.42 20.09
C GLU A 593 -14.18 13.67 19.60
N VAL A 594 -14.37 12.69 18.71
CA VAL A 594 -13.30 11.95 18.04
C VAL A 594 -13.46 12.02 16.53
N THR A 595 -12.34 12.02 15.83
CA THR A 595 -12.31 12.03 14.35
C THR A 595 -11.74 10.70 13.87
N ILE A 596 -12.47 10.01 12.99
CA ILE A 596 -12.05 8.79 12.31
C ILE A 596 -11.85 9.13 10.84
N GLU A 597 -10.62 9.07 10.36
CA GLU A 597 -10.27 9.26 8.96
C GLU A 597 -10.18 7.90 8.28
N ALA A 598 -11.21 7.53 7.51
CA ALA A 598 -11.18 6.35 6.67
C ALA A 598 -10.35 6.60 5.39
N PHE A 599 -9.91 5.54 4.75
CA PHE A 599 -9.20 5.66 3.48
C PHE A 599 -10.12 6.22 2.38
N PRO A 600 -9.56 6.93 1.38
CA PRO A 600 -10.37 7.43 0.27
C PRO A 600 -10.97 6.28 -0.53
N THR A 601 -12.15 6.52 -1.08
CA THR A 601 -12.86 5.59 -1.98
C THR A 601 -13.55 6.33 -3.11
N SER A 602 -14.10 5.59 -4.09
CA SER A 602 -14.95 6.14 -5.14
C SER A 602 -16.04 5.15 -5.49
N ASN A 603 -17.30 5.49 -5.19
CA ASN A 603 -18.45 4.64 -5.42
C ASN A 603 -19.68 5.43 -5.90
N LEU A 604 -20.40 4.87 -6.86
CA LEU A 604 -21.70 5.32 -7.31
C LEU A 604 -22.80 4.47 -6.63
N PHE A 605 -23.39 4.99 -5.58
CA PHE A 605 -24.58 4.41 -4.98
C PHE A 605 -25.77 4.61 -5.91
N ARG A 606 -26.40 3.52 -6.33
CA ARG A 606 -27.53 3.59 -7.27
C ARG A 606 -28.85 3.93 -6.56
N ALA A 607 -29.78 4.51 -7.31
CA ALA A 607 -31.15 4.65 -6.85
C ALA A 607 -31.70 3.31 -6.36
N GLY A 608 -32.35 3.32 -5.19
CA GLY A 608 -32.83 2.13 -4.48
C GLY A 608 -31.81 1.47 -3.54
N HIS A 609 -30.51 1.80 -3.63
CA HIS A 609 -29.52 1.41 -2.64
C HIS A 609 -29.61 2.29 -1.38
N ARG A 610 -28.90 1.92 -0.32
CA ARG A 610 -28.72 2.76 0.88
C ARG A 610 -27.25 3.01 1.12
N ILE A 611 -26.91 4.22 1.55
CA ILE A 611 -25.61 4.53 2.15
C ILE A 611 -25.70 4.12 3.62
N ARG A 612 -24.78 3.28 4.08
CA ARG A 612 -24.75 2.79 5.45
C ARG A 612 -23.40 3.06 6.09
N LEU A 613 -23.44 3.50 7.34
CA LEU A 613 -22.28 3.61 8.23
C LEU A 613 -22.46 2.65 9.41
N ASP A 614 -21.50 1.75 9.59
CA ASP A 614 -21.39 0.92 10.78
C ASP A 614 -20.38 1.52 11.74
N VAL A 615 -20.74 1.63 13.01
CA VAL A 615 -19.85 2.09 14.09
C VAL A 615 -19.72 0.97 15.13
N SER A 616 -18.48 0.65 15.50
CA SER A 616 -18.15 -0.38 16.49
C SER A 616 -16.86 -0.01 17.24
N SER A 617 -16.31 -0.93 18.03
CA SER A 617 -15.07 -0.75 18.78
C SER A 617 -13.95 -1.71 18.39
N SER A 618 -14.14 -2.48 17.33
CA SER A 618 -13.13 -3.41 16.83
C SER A 618 -13.35 -3.74 15.35
N ASN A 619 -12.29 -4.17 14.70
CA ASN A 619 -12.25 -4.74 13.34
C ASN A 619 -11.07 -5.72 13.34
N TYR A 620 -11.27 -6.90 13.94
CA TYR A 620 -10.22 -7.87 14.21
C TYR A 620 -10.27 -9.04 13.22
N PRO A 621 -9.15 -9.47 12.65
CA PRO A 621 -7.76 -9.13 12.99
C PRO A 621 -7.10 -8.07 12.07
N HIS A 622 -7.86 -7.20 11.37
CA HIS A 622 -7.25 -6.10 10.61
C HIS A 622 -6.40 -5.22 11.56
N PHE A 623 -7.01 -4.78 12.68
CA PHE A 623 -6.33 -4.02 13.73
C PHE A 623 -6.11 -4.85 14.99
N ASP A 624 -5.14 -4.47 15.81
CA ASP A 624 -4.93 -5.04 17.13
C ASP A 624 -6.08 -4.68 18.08
N LEU A 625 -6.25 -5.49 19.13
CA LEU A 625 -7.31 -5.30 20.11
C LEU A 625 -6.94 -4.22 21.14
N ASN A 626 -7.85 -3.27 21.36
CA ASN A 626 -7.83 -2.47 22.58
C ASN A 626 -8.47 -3.26 23.71
N PHE A 627 -7.71 -3.56 24.75
CA PHE A 627 -8.17 -4.31 25.91
C PHE A 627 -8.93 -3.43 26.94
N ASN A 628 -9.22 -2.17 26.62
CA ASN A 628 -9.97 -1.17 27.40
C ASN A 628 -9.36 -0.82 28.78
N THR A 629 -8.10 -1.18 29.03
CA THR A 629 -7.46 -1.04 30.35
C THR A 629 -6.56 0.19 30.47
N GLY A 630 -6.26 0.88 29.35
CA GLY A 630 -5.30 1.96 29.31
C GLY A 630 -3.84 1.54 29.49
N GLU A 631 -3.52 0.23 29.52
CA GLU A 631 -2.16 -0.29 29.52
C GLU A 631 -1.41 0.12 28.25
N PRO A 632 -0.07 0.15 28.27
CA PRO A 632 0.72 0.44 27.08
C PRO A 632 0.45 -0.54 25.94
N GLU A 633 0.48 -0.05 24.71
CA GLU A 633 0.21 -0.83 23.51
C GLU A 633 1.20 -2.00 23.33
N GLY A 634 0.69 -3.12 22.81
CA GLY A 634 1.47 -4.35 22.65
C GLY A 634 1.99 -4.94 23.97
N ARG A 635 1.52 -4.46 25.13
CA ARG A 635 1.95 -4.89 26.47
C ARG A 635 0.79 -5.13 27.43
N ALA A 636 -0.43 -5.19 26.92
CA ALA A 636 -1.60 -5.45 27.76
C ALA A 636 -1.49 -6.80 28.48
N THR A 637 -1.81 -6.81 29.76
CA THR A 637 -1.83 -8.01 30.62
C THR A 637 -3.22 -8.31 31.19
N ARG A 638 -4.15 -7.38 31.04
CA ARG A 638 -5.52 -7.45 31.52
C ARG A 638 -6.47 -7.08 30.39
N SER A 639 -7.72 -7.47 30.55
CA SER A 639 -8.82 -7.12 29.67
C SER A 639 -10.04 -6.73 30.48
N ARG A 640 -10.88 -5.85 29.95
CA ARG A 640 -12.19 -5.53 30.51
C ARG A 640 -13.20 -5.31 29.38
N VAL A 641 -14.45 -5.62 29.64
CA VAL A 641 -15.57 -5.17 28.81
C VAL A 641 -15.79 -3.68 29.06
N ALA A 642 -15.95 -2.91 27.98
CA ALA A 642 -16.26 -1.49 28.05
C ALA A 642 -17.69 -1.21 27.64
N THR A 643 -18.32 -0.26 28.31
CA THR A 643 -19.62 0.30 27.93
C THR A 643 -19.36 1.55 27.12
N ASN A 644 -19.51 1.45 25.79
CA ASN A 644 -19.25 2.53 24.85
C ASN A 644 -20.56 3.18 24.38
N THR A 645 -20.54 4.49 24.26
CA THR A 645 -21.71 5.29 23.89
C THR A 645 -21.38 6.24 22.74
N VAL A 646 -22.28 6.35 21.77
CA VAL A 646 -22.25 7.36 20.70
C VAL A 646 -23.42 8.31 20.93
N TRP A 647 -23.12 9.61 21.01
CA TRP A 647 -24.09 10.69 21.19
C TRP A 647 -24.44 11.29 19.82
N MET A 648 -25.70 11.64 19.63
CA MET A 648 -26.20 12.11 18.32
C MET A 648 -27.36 13.12 18.49
N ASP A 649 -27.17 14.06 19.40
CA ASP A 649 -28.14 15.11 19.69
C ASP A 649 -27.71 16.47 19.12
N ARG A 650 -28.56 17.50 19.27
CA ARG A 650 -28.32 18.86 18.77
C ARG A 650 -26.98 19.46 19.20
N THR A 651 -26.49 19.13 20.39
CA THR A 651 -25.23 19.67 20.94
C THR A 651 -24.03 18.78 20.65
N ARG A 652 -24.27 17.54 20.27
CA ARG A 652 -23.27 16.47 20.00
C ARG A 652 -23.66 15.72 18.73
N PRO A 653 -23.64 16.41 17.58
CA PRO A 653 -24.16 15.87 16.32
C PRO A 653 -23.15 14.95 15.65
N SER A 654 -23.09 13.68 16.06
CA SER A 654 -22.26 12.68 15.37
C SER A 654 -22.67 12.55 13.91
N HIS A 655 -21.70 12.56 13.02
CA HIS A 655 -21.94 12.53 11.58
C HIS A 655 -20.75 11.95 10.80
N VAL A 656 -20.98 11.54 9.56
CA VAL A 656 -19.93 11.26 8.56
C VAL A 656 -19.98 12.33 7.47
N VAL A 657 -18.83 12.83 7.08
CA VAL A 657 -18.68 13.76 5.93
C VAL A 657 -18.38 12.93 4.69
N LEU A 658 -19.28 13.00 3.72
CA LEU A 658 -19.17 12.32 2.43
C LEU A 658 -18.83 13.34 1.32
N PRO A 659 -17.75 13.12 0.54
CA PRO A 659 -17.40 13.94 -0.63
C PRO A 659 -18.33 13.59 -1.80
N ILE A 660 -19.47 14.28 -1.89
CA ILE A 660 -20.48 14.07 -2.95
C ILE A 660 -20.04 14.77 -4.24
N VAL A 661 -19.94 14.03 -5.32
CA VAL A 661 -19.61 14.59 -6.64
C VAL A 661 -20.86 15.16 -7.30
N THR A 662 -20.80 16.44 -7.71
CA THR A 662 -21.91 17.18 -8.32
C THR A 662 -21.76 17.39 -9.82
#